data_b3d254dff8c470bd7a4576c32609da20
#
_entry.id   b3d254dff8c470bd7a4576c32609da20
#
_cell.length_a   1.000
_cell.length_b   1.000
_cell.length_c   1.000
_cell.angle_alpha   90.00
_cell.angle_beta   90.00
_cell.angle_gamma   90.00
#
_symmetry.space_group_name_H-M   'P 1'
#
loop_
_entity.id
_entity.type
_entity.pdbx_description
1 polymer ?
#
loop_
_entity_poly.entity_id
_entity_poly.type
_entity_poly.pdbx_seq_one_letter_code
_entity_poly.pdbx_strand_id
1 'polypeptide(L)'
;MKRALAGLASLLFLLVAALFVVPLLLPKDAIRAELISQIEERTGWRLRLDGPVGLSLLPGFRMSAENVGVSTGEAGEILRAGTVDFGLAWQGLFGGDIRLTHVRLDAPVVSVEIDETGRPNWTAGLAGAAIATNDGPEPSFPADRWSAATQAIADSNGEAPLRPAAGATDQSRVPAETPGGAGDSVTGAGVAADGMALARIGVDRLEITNGRLIYSDRRDGTRHEADNVNLVLSLPSLSGALSLDGGLGYGGVAVTVAGTVEAPMRLAGGGSSAVDLTVGGAGASAKITGDVAPQDASRLRIAVEGEELGATLAAFGAGLPREPGPFRMTGDVTASASAVEIGALEAQLAGATLRSTANVALAGEPQVTGQLELADARLETLLSLAGRSEDAQGTLGGSLRFSARGADAATLMGSLDAQGRLSLAGGGISGLPVPSPIGDDAASRRIEDLAVAVDFAGLDAPVSVSGGLTWRGDAFRIEGSATPALAMAGMPTPLKLRLAGSRVEAGYDGSVSPAGSVDGAVVLETQNLRALASWLGVPLAEGGGLGPFSFSGRLAAGEDAVRFTGAEIRLDDTTGRGEGELRLGARPKVTARLELDRLGLDPYAVETDRASDGRSEARVPGAEGSSWSRVPIDLSGLKAVDAQLSLSAKQIVRDKLEIGPSRLELTLEGGRLSAELAEMSLYGGQGNGLLVLDGSQQVPELAGRFSLTDLSARPFLAAVAGFDWIEGRVTTALDVKAHGVSEYELISGLDGTARFDFADGAIRGINIPRMVRGLTVDTLLGWASNEAQKTDFSALGASFTITRGIAATEDLALIGPLVRMSGTGRVDMPERMLDWRLEPRVVASLEGSAPVPLAKGEARELEGLGVPVIVRGPWDRPQIYPDIKGILENPQAALKQLENLGGGLFKSLQEARNPQEGLAGVANEAINRATGGNTNIDVQKVLDGEVDDKEVLEAVEQGFGLPSGFLGSFGIGRRQQQQDAPQQQDEAPQGETPQQGAPIQ
;
A
#
# COMPACT_ATOMS: atom_id res chain seq x y z
N MET A 1 -2.60 -21.91 112.81
CA MET A 1 -2.50 -21.58 111.40
C MET A 1 -1.80 -22.61 110.51
N LYS A 2 -0.64 -23.19 110.95
CA LYS A 2 0.13 -24.17 110.10
C LYS A 2 -0.66 -25.50 109.83
N ARG A 3 -1.46 -25.99 110.83
CA ARG A 3 -2.29 -27.23 110.66
C ARG A 3 -3.52 -27.04 109.74
N ALA A 4 -4.14 -25.86 109.74
CA ALA A 4 -5.24 -25.51 108.82
C ALA A 4 -4.77 -25.33 107.38
N LEU A 5 -3.54 -24.74 107.15
CA LEU A 5 -2.95 -24.62 105.85
C LEU A 5 -2.49 -25.97 105.29
N ALA A 6 -1.97 -26.91 106.17
CA ALA A 6 -1.65 -28.27 105.70
C ALA A 6 -2.90 -29.09 105.35
N GLY A 7 -4.02 -28.90 106.08
CA GLY A 7 -5.28 -29.52 105.73
C GLY A 7 -5.86 -28.99 104.46
N LEU A 8 -5.82 -27.69 104.24
CA LEU A 8 -6.27 -27.08 103.02
C LEU A 8 -5.42 -27.47 101.80
N ALA A 9 -4.10 -27.57 101.97
CA ALA A 9 -3.15 -28.01 100.91
C ALA A 9 -3.39 -29.53 100.59
N SER A 10 -3.63 -30.37 101.59
CA SER A 10 -3.97 -31.78 101.40
C SER A 10 -5.33 -31.96 100.74
N LEU A 11 -6.34 -31.17 101.08
CA LEU A 11 -7.63 -31.17 100.44
C LEU A 11 -7.54 -30.66 98.94
N LEU A 12 -6.75 -29.61 98.69
CA LEU A 12 -6.47 -29.10 97.36
C LEU A 12 -5.73 -30.17 96.53
N PHE A 13 -4.72 -30.83 97.16
CA PHE A 13 -3.99 -31.91 96.48
C PHE A 13 -4.84 -33.10 96.18
N LEU A 14 -5.77 -33.52 97.10
CA LEU A 14 -6.71 -34.56 96.85
C LEU A 14 -7.74 -34.18 95.80
N LEU A 15 -8.18 -32.93 95.75
CA LEU A 15 -9.10 -32.41 94.78
C LEU A 15 -8.43 -32.35 93.35
N VAL A 16 -7.17 -31.90 93.33
CA VAL A 16 -6.39 -31.91 92.07
C VAL A 16 -6.07 -33.37 91.68
N ALA A 17 -5.67 -34.25 92.56
CA ALA A 17 -5.47 -35.66 92.24
C ALA A 17 -6.76 -36.36 91.84
N ALA A 18 -7.89 -36.06 92.43
CA ALA A 18 -9.21 -36.54 91.97
C ALA A 18 -9.53 -36.07 90.58
N LEU A 19 -9.22 -34.81 90.20
CA LEU A 19 -9.42 -34.29 88.89
C LEU A 19 -8.58 -35.04 87.84
N PHE A 20 -7.41 -35.55 88.12
CA PHE A 20 -6.61 -36.39 87.25
C PHE A 20 -7.03 -37.90 87.27
N VAL A 21 -7.55 -38.39 88.29
CA VAL A 21 -7.89 -39.83 88.49
C VAL A 21 -9.34 -40.11 88.03
N VAL A 22 -10.26 -39.21 88.23
CA VAL A 22 -11.68 -39.37 87.83
C VAL A 22 -11.83 -39.66 86.36
N PRO A 23 -11.16 -39.00 85.37
CA PRO A 23 -11.25 -39.32 83.94
C PRO A 23 -10.79 -40.72 83.61
N LEU A 24 -9.81 -41.26 84.40
CA LEU A 24 -9.31 -42.63 84.18
C LEU A 24 -10.30 -43.69 84.71
N LEU A 25 -11.16 -43.36 85.65
CA LEU A 25 -12.12 -44.26 86.24
C LEU A 25 -13.53 -44.22 85.59
N LEU A 26 -13.78 -43.28 84.72
CA LEU A 26 -15.06 -43.17 83.99
C LEU A 26 -15.18 -44.28 82.93
N PRO A 27 -16.29 -45.02 82.86
CA PRO A 27 -16.48 -46.05 81.81
C PRO A 27 -16.63 -45.34 80.44
N LYS A 28 -15.56 -45.41 79.65
CA LYS A 28 -15.46 -44.71 78.37
C LYS A 28 -16.59 -45.12 77.40
N ASP A 29 -17.01 -46.37 77.41
CA ASP A 29 -18.09 -46.90 76.61
C ASP A 29 -19.50 -46.36 77.00
N ALA A 30 -19.72 -46.02 78.23
CA ALA A 30 -20.96 -45.37 78.65
C ALA A 30 -21.04 -43.89 78.21
N ILE A 31 -19.96 -43.19 78.31
CA ILE A 31 -19.86 -41.79 77.78
C ILE A 31 -20.04 -41.74 76.26
N ARG A 32 -19.46 -42.72 75.60
CA ARG A 32 -19.58 -42.89 74.15
C ARG A 32 -21.06 -43.12 73.75
N ALA A 33 -21.73 -44.05 74.37
CA ALA A 33 -23.14 -44.37 74.07
C ALA A 33 -24.09 -43.22 74.44
N GLU A 34 -23.86 -42.54 75.54
CA GLU A 34 -24.69 -41.35 75.95
C GLU A 34 -24.45 -40.16 74.97
N LEU A 35 -23.20 -39.90 74.51
CA LEU A 35 -22.93 -38.86 73.52
C LEU A 35 -23.59 -39.16 72.20
N ILE A 36 -23.53 -40.40 71.74
CA ILE A 36 -24.16 -40.77 70.46
C ILE A 36 -25.70 -40.56 70.60
N SER A 37 -26.32 -41.04 71.70
CA SER A 37 -27.76 -40.90 71.93
C SER A 37 -28.21 -39.40 72.00
N GLN A 38 -27.49 -38.58 72.74
CA GLN A 38 -27.77 -37.19 72.95
C GLN A 38 -27.62 -36.37 71.68
N ILE A 39 -26.64 -36.62 70.81
CA ILE A 39 -26.45 -35.96 69.55
C ILE A 39 -27.50 -36.42 68.52
N GLU A 40 -27.79 -37.72 68.48
CA GLU A 40 -28.81 -38.28 67.57
C GLU A 40 -30.22 -37.77 67.92
N GLU A 41 -30.58 -37.73 69.21
CA GLU A 41 -31.89 -37.20 69.68
C GLU A 41 -32.08 -35.73 69.47
N ARG A 42 -30.97 -34.91 69.54
CA ARG A 42 -31.09 -33.46 69.44
C ARG A 42 -30.87 -32.91 68.03
N THR A 43 -30.09 -33.59 67.19
CA THR A 43 -29.72 -33.12 65.89
C THR A 43 -30.26 -33.97 64.74
N GLY A 44 -30.69 -35.19 65.06
CA GLY A 44 -31.10 -36.16 64.03
C GLY A 44 -29.91 -36.74 63.27
N TRP A 45 -28.68 -36.35 63.57
CA TRP A 45 -27.45 -36.85 62.93
C TRP A 45 -26.94 -38.07 63.60
N ARG A 46 -26.56 -39.10 62.85
CA ARG A 46 -25.97 -40.32 63.36
C ARG A 46 -24.47 -40.15 63.48
N LEU A 47 -24.01 -40.26 64.79
CA LEU A 47 -22.61 -40.14 65.10
C LEU A 47 -21.98 -41.54 65.25
N ARG A 48 -20.95 -41.79 64.50
CA ARG A 48 -20.13 -43.02 64.56
C ARG A 48 -18.80 -42.71 65.20
N LEU A 49 -18.42 -43.37 66.24
CA LEU A 49 -17.15 -43.26 66.97
C LEU A 49 -16.50 -44.66 67.00
N ASP A 50 -15.59 -44.95 66.06
CA ASP A 50 -14.98 -46.32 66.01
C ASP A 50 -13.66 -46.42 66.74
N GLY A 51 -13.04 -45.32 67.13
CA GLY A 51 -11.79 -45.27 67.84
C GLY A 51 -11.88 -44.97 69.32
N PRO A 52 -10.77 -44.90 69.99
CA PRO A 52 -10.69 -44.57 71.40
C PRO A 52 -11.22 -43.15 71.70
N VAL A 53 -11.91 -42.97 72.83
CA VAL A 53 -12.33 -41.66 73.33
C VAL A 53 -11.44 -41.28 74.50
N GLY A 54 -10.73 -40.12 74.41
CA GLY A 54 -9.93 -39.55 75.48
C GLY A 54 -10.67 -38.44 76.20
N LEU A 55 -10.55 -38.32 77.46
CA LEU A 55 -11.13 -37.26 78.31
C LEU A 55 -10.05 -36.66 79.18
N SER A 56 -9.92 -35.31 79.21
CA SER A 56 -9.05 -34.57 80.12
C SER A 56 -9.80 -33.42 80.76
N LEU A 57 -9.63 -33.25 82.07
CA LEU A 57 -10.35 -32.21 82.82
C LEU A 57 -9.45 -31.01 83.20
N LEU A 58 -8.13 -31.10 83.01
CA LEU A 58 -7.19 -30.04 83.26
C LEU A 58 -6.22 -29.83 82.09
N PRO A 59 -5.85 -28.59 81.74
CA PRO A 59 -6.26 -27.32 82.35
C PRO A 59 -7.65 -26.81 81.98
N GLY A 60 -8.41 -27.51 81.14
CA GLY A 60 -9.79 -27.27 80.67
C GLY A 60 -10.42 -28.60 80.33
N PHE A 61 -11.78 -28.66 80.26
CA PHE A 61 -12.49 -29.83 79.78
C PHE A 61 -12.15 -30.04 78.29
N ARG A 62 -11.51 -31.16 77.97
CA ARG A 62 -11.13 -31.52 76.62
C ARG A 62 -11.52 -32.97 76.35
N MET A 63 -12.08 -33.18 75.15
CA MET A 63 -12.39 -34.52 74.68
C MET A 63 -11.75 -34.76 73.29
N SER A 64 -11.18 -35.93 73.09
CA SER A 64 -10.67 -36.40 71.80
C SER A 64 -11.37 -37.70 71.43
N ALA A 65 -11.66 -37.86 70.12
CA ALA A 65 -12.21 -39.07 69.59
C ALA A 65 -11.49 -39.37 68.26
N GLU A 66 -11.20 -40.66 68.03
CA GLU A 66 -10.57 -41.09 66.76
C GLU A 66 -11.60 -41.78 65.86
N ASN A 67 -11.40 -41.69 64.52
CA ASN A 67 -12.29 -42.31 63.55
C ASN A 67 -13.77 -41.92 63.74
N VAL A 68 -14.02 -40.61 63.67
CA VAL A 68 -15.33 -40.03 63.85
C VAL A 68 -16.04 -39.95 62.51
N GLY A 69 -17.29 -40.45 62.38
CA GLY A 69 -18.17 -40.33 61.23
C GLY A 69 -19.47 -39.65 61.63
N VAL A 70 -19.96 -38.77 60.77
CA VAL A 70 -21.26 -38.07 60.89
C VAL A 70 -22.09 -38.33 59.65
N SER A 71 -23.32 -38.86 59.84
CA SER A 71 -24.24 -39.07 58.69
C SER A 71 -25.64 -38.54 59.05
N THR A 72 -26.41 -38.18 58.04
CA THR A 72 -27.81 -37.78 58.13
C THR A 72 -28.68 -38.89 57.58
N GLY A 73 -29.01 -39.87 58.38
CA GLY A 73 -29.93 -40.94 58.04
C GLY A 73 -29.56 -41.73 56.80
N GLU A 74 -30.31 -41.54 55.69
CA GLU A 74 -30.13 -42.31 54.43
C GLU A 74 -29.09 -41.75 53.47
N ALA A 75 -28.55 -40.56 53.70
CA ALA A 75 -27.77 -39.79 52.70
C ALA A 75 -26.25 -40.02 52.76
N GLY A 76 -25.76 -41.05 53.49
CA GLY A 76 -24.30 -41.31 53.55
C GLY A 76 -23.53 -40.47 54.59
N GLU A 77 -22.21 -40.68 54.73
CA GLU A 77 -21.37 -39.89 55.66
C GLU A 77 -21.09 -38.51 55.02
N ILE A 78 -21.48 -37.45 55.75
CA ILE A 78 -21.19 -36.05 55.36
C ILE A 78 -19.80 -35.65 55.85
N LEU A 79 -19.41 -36.15 57.07
CA LEU A 79 -18.12 -35.88 57.68
C LEU A 79 -17.48 -37.15 58.15
N ARG A 80 -16.23 -37.37 57.78
CA ARG A 80 -15.36 -38.39 58.35
C ARG A 80 -14.10 -37.67 58.81
N ALA A 81 -13.69 -37.83 60.04
CA ALA A 81 -12.43 -37.25 60.59
C ALA A 81 -11.59 -38.32 61.22
N GLY A 82 -10.25 -38.25 60.97
CA GLY A 82 -9.29 -39.14 61.63
C GLY A 82 -9.25 -38.94 63.13
N THR A 83 -9.12 -37.69 63.54
CA THR A 83 -9.19 -37.31 64.97
C THR A 83 -10.05 -36.03 65.15
N VAL A 84 -10.85 -35.99 66.14
CA VAL A 84 -11.64 -34.83 66.59
C VAL A 84 -11.27 -34.52 68.03
N ASP A 85 -10.67 -33.33 68.24
CA ASP A 85 -10.44 -32.80 69.56
C ASP A 85 -11.32 -31.59 69.81
N PHE A 86 -12.01 -31.53 70.94
CA PHE A 86 -12.72 -30.33 71.30
C PHE A 86 -12.60 -29.99 72.78
N GLY A 87 -12.57 -28.70 73.10
CA GLY A 87 -12.54 -28.16 74.42
C GLY A 87 -13.76 -27.35 74.78
N LEU A 88 -14.27 -27.44 75.98
CA LEU A 88 -15.36 -26.67 76.54
C LEU A 88 -14.88 -25.71 77.61
N ALA A 89 -15.42 -24.47 77.60
CA ALA A 89 -15.15 -23.52 78.68
C ALA A 89 -15.89 -23.91 79.95
N TRP A 90 -15.15 -23.97 81.12
CA TRP A 90 -15.75 -24.31 82.43
C TRP A 90 -16.94 -23.38 82.80
N GLN A 91 -16.88 -22.10 82.43
CA GLN A 91 -17.93 -21.10 82.68
C GLN A 91 -19.25 -21.44 82.00
N GLY A 92 -19.21 -22.08 80.86
CA GLY A 92 -20.37 -22.46 80.07
C GLY A 92 -21.14 -23.66 80.68
N LEU A 93 -20.41 -24.56 81.27
CA LEU A 93 -20.99 -25.73 81.94
C LEU A 93 -21.89 -25.38 83.13
N PHE A 94 -21.70 -24.21 83.80
CA PHE A 94 -22.48 -23.74 84.94
C PHE A 94 -23.48 -22.63 84.59
N GLY A 95 -23.35 -21.99 83.40
CA GLY A 95 -24.12 -20.83 82.95
C GLY A 95 -25.16 -21.12 81.91
N GLY A 96 -25.20 -22.33 81.37
CA GLY A 96 -26.08 -22.69 80.21
C GLY A 96 -25.61 -22.23 78.83
N ASP A 97 -24.45 -21.63 78.72
CA ASP A 97 -23.81 -21.22 77.47
C ASP A 97 -22.81 -22.29 77.02
N ILE A 98 -23.04 -22.96 75.92
CA ILE A 98 -22.11 -23.96 75.38
C ILE A 98 -21.05 -23.22 74.51
N ARG A 99 -19.87 -23.00 75.07
CA ARG A 99 -18.74 -22.37 74.37
C ARG A 99 -17.62 -23.39 74.23
N LEU A 100 -17.38 -23.74 72.96
CA LEU A 100 -16.27 -24.57 72.54
C LEU A 100 -15.01 -23.66 72.40
N THR A 101 -14.02 -23.89 73.25
CA THR A 101 -12.81 -23.08 73.26
C THR A 101 -11.88 -23.40 72.05
N HIS A 102 -11.87 -24.64 71.63
CA HIS A 102 -11.23 -25.12 70.43
C HIS A 102 -11.91 -26.41 69.94
N VAL A 103 -11.96 -26.55 68.64
CA VAL A 103 -12.28 -27.79 67.94
C VAL A 103 -11.17 -28.04 66.92
N ARG A 104 -10.55 -29.20 66.95
CA ARG A 104 -9.56 -29.61 65.97
C ARG A 104 -10.05 -30.86 65.28
N LEU A 105 -10.05 -30.78 63.93
CA LEU A 105 -10.35 -31.89 63.07
C LEU A 105 -9.08 -32.24 62.27
N ASP A 106 -8.55 -33.45 62.45
CA ASP A 106 -7.41 -33.90 61.67
C ASP A 106 -7.85 -34.84 60.56
N ALA A 107 -7.38 -34.60 59.38
CA ALA A 107 -7.72 -35.28 58.13
C ALA A 107 -9.27 -35.49 57.93
N PRO A 108 -10.09 -34.42 58.14
CA PRO A 108 -11.52 -34.59 57.89
C PRO A 108 -11.77 -34.70 56.37
N VAL A 109 -12.71 -35.57 55.96
CA VAL A 109 -13.30 -35.62 54.67
C VAL A 109 -14.76 -35.13 54.80
N VAL A 110 -15.03 -34.00 54.19
CA VAL A 110 -16.38 -33.42 54.17
C VAL A 110 -16.95 -33.64 52.75
N SER A 111 -18.09 -34.35 52.70
CA SER A 111 -18.80 -34.64 51.43
C SER A 111 -20.13 -33.93 51.38
N VAL A 112 -20.23 -32.92 50.56
CA VAL A 112 -21.42 -32.10 50.31
C VAL A 112 -22.02 -32.55 48.99
N GLU A 113 -23.24 -33.06 49.01
CA GLU A 113 -23.89 -33.60 47.80
C GLU A 113 -25.28 -33.01 47.64
N ILE A 114 -25.63 -32.58 46.43
CA ILE A 114 -26.95 -32.24 46.00
C ILE A 114 -27.49 -33.37 45.12
N ASP A 115 -28.61 -33.92 45.44
CA ASP A 115 -29.23 -35.02 44.71
C ASP A 115 -29.89 -34.54 43.38
N GLU A 116 -30.38 -35.48 42.57
CA GLU A 116 -31.09 -35.21 41.32
C GLU A 116 -32.38 -34.36 41.52
N THR A 117 -32.92 -34.34 42.76
CA THR A 117 -34.11 -33.54 43.09
C THR A 117 -33.76 -32.14 43.63
N GLY A 118 -32.46 -31.82 43.71
CA GLY A 118 -31.99 -30.56 44.25
C GLY A 118 -31.92 -30.48 45.77
N ARG A 119 -32.03 -31.64 46.48
CA ARG A 119 -31.96 -31.69 47.93
C ARG A 119 -30.55 -31.93 48.40
N PRO A 120 -30.02 -31.06 49.26
CA PRO A 120 -28.68 -31.24 49.82
C PRO A 120 -28.66 -32.32 50.92
N ASN A 121 -27.58 -33.10 50.97
CA ASN A 121 -27.38 -34.20 51.93
C ASN A 121 -27.27 -33.73 53.40
N TRP A 122 -27.06 -32.44 53.66
CA TRP A 122 -26.92 -31.87 55.02
C TRP A 122 -28.20 -31.38 55.65
N THR A 123 -29.32 -31.30 54.93
CA THR A 123 -30.61 -30.77 55.44
C THR A 123 -31.51 -31.82 56.05
N ALA A 124 -31.22 -33.10 55.86
CA ALA A 124 -32.07 -34.21 56.35
C ALA A 124 -32.22 -34.28 57.89
N GLY A 125 -31.36 -33.57 58.71
CA GLY A 125 -31.45 -33.49 60.12
C GLY A 125 -32.15 -32.23 60.69
N LEU A 126 -32.34 -31.19 59.85
CA LEU A 126 -32.95 -29.93 60.29
C LEU A 126 -34.46 -29.87 60.06
N ALA A 127 -35.04 -30.91 59.51
CA ALA A 127 -36.53 -31.03 59.28
C ALA A 127 -37.37 -31.14 60.50
N GLY A 128 -36.81 -31.12 61.70
CA GLY A 128 -37.55 -31.09 62.95
C GLY A 128 -37.95 -29.68 63.44
N ALA A 129 -37.42 -28.63 62.91
CA ALA A 129 -37.85 -27.25 63.11
C ALA A 129 -38.80 -26.84 61.97
N ALA A 130 -40.06 -27.03 62.08
CA ALA A 130 -41.05 -26.76 61.06
C ALA A 130 -40.89 -25.33 60.47
N ILE A 131 -40.42 -25.24 59.26
CA ILE A 131 -40.80 -24.18 58.38
C ILE A 131 -42.12 -24.60 57.80
N ALA A 132 -43.24 -24.02 58.35
CA ALA A 132 -44.52 -24.16 57.74
C ALA A 132 -44.52 -23.60 56.34
N THR A 133 -44.41 -24.48 55.38
CA THR A 133 -44.75 -24.14 54.01
C THR A 133 -46.23 -23.88 53.97
N ASN A 134 -46.60 -22.65 53.78
CA ASN A 134 -47.93 -22.19 53.54
C ASN A 134 -48.36 -22.66 52.14
N ASP A 135 -48.90 -23.92 52.08
CA ASP A 135 -49.62 -24.45 50.91
C ASP A 135 -50.92 -23.70 50.76
N GLY A 136 -50.92 -22.53 50.23
CA GLY A 136 -52.07 -21.87 49.71
C GLY A 136 -52.43 -22.45 48.31
N PRO A 137 -53.73 -22.64 48.01
CA PRO A 137 -54.08 -23.27 46.73
C PRO A 137 -53.66 -22.43 45.55
N GLU A 138 -53.05 -23.09 44.56
CA GLU A 138 -52.69 -22.52 43.24
C GLU A 138 -53.91 -21.80 42.64
N PRO A 139 -53.79 -20.55 42.18
CA PRO A 139 -54.84 -19.97 41.36
C PRO A 139 -54.75 -20.57 39.94
N SER A 140 -55.65 -21.43 39.60
CA SER A 140 -55.91 -21.92 38.24
C SER A 140 -56.32 -20.75 37.33
N PHE A 141 -55.45 -20.34 36.42
CA PHE A 141 -55.84 -19.44 35.38
C PHE A 141 -56.35 -20.25 34.17
N PRO A 142 -57.49 -19.90 33.61
CA PRO A 142 -58.00 -20.60 32.41
C PRO A 142 -57.23 -20.19 31.14
N ALA A 143 -56.85 -21.18 30.33
CA ALA A 143 -56.05 -21.13 29.17
C ALA A 143 -56.71 -20.54 27.91
N ASP A 144 -57.70 -19.68 28.00
CA ASP A 144 -58.51 -19.28 26.83
C ASP A 144 -58.53 -17.78 26.54
N ARG A 145 -57.37 -17.07 26.69
CA ARG A 145 -57.30 -15.66 26.22
C ARG A 145 -56.10 -15.23 25.43
N TRP A 146 -55.37 -16.14 24.83
CA TRP A 146 -54.18 -15.79 24.00
C TRP A 146 -54.37 -15.97 22.49
N SER A 147 -55.58 -16.30 21.99
CA SER A 147 -55.84 -16.44 20.56
C SER A 147 -56.47 -15.20 19.88
N ALA A 148 -56.66 -14.08 20.59
CA ALA A 148 -57.31 -12.89 20.00
C ALA A 148 -56.36 -11.71 19.77
N ALA A 149 -55.07 -11.78 20.16
CA ALA A 149 -54.12 -10.68 19.98
C ALA A 149 -53.15 -10.87 18.82
N THR A 150 -53.13 -12.04 18.12
CA THR A 150 -52.22 -12.33 17.02
C THR A 150 -52.82 -12.08 15.64
N GLN A 151 -54.12 -11.66 15.56
CA GLN A 151 -54.82 -11.44 14.29
C GLN A 151 -55.07 -9.95 13.95
N ALA A 152 -54.57 -9.01 14.76
CA ALA A 152 -54.75 -7.57 14.56
C ALA A 152 -53.50 -6.83 14.05
N ILE A 153 -52.40 -7.52 13.74
CA ILE A 153 -51.19 -6.88 13.23
C ILE A 153 -50.88 -7.24 11.77
N ALA A 154 -51.75 -7.95 11.09
CA ALA A 154 -51.57 -8.34 9.69
C ALA A 154 -52.23 -7.40 8.63
N ASP A 155 -52.98 -6.40 9.03
CA ASP A 155 -53.67 -5.49 8.11
C ASP A 155 -53.42 -4.03 8.46
N SER A 156 -52.25 -3.47 8.14
CA SER A 156 -52.11 -2.05 7.80
C SER A 156 -50.73 -1.76 7.13
N ASN A 157 -50.63 -2.12 5.88
CA ASN A 157 -49.76 -1.42 4.97
C ASN A 157 -50.49 -0.20 4.42
N GLY A 158 -49.94 0.98 4.60
CA GLY A 158 -50.53 2.23 4.06
C GLY A 158 -49.64 3.44 4.36
N GLU A 159 -48.96 3.90 3.33
CA GLU A 159 -48.11 5.06 3.14
C GLU A 159 -48.36 6.35 3.93
N ALA A 160 -47.25 6.94 4.39
CA ALA A 160 -46.75 8.33 4.31
C ALA A 160 -47.68 9.56 4.63
N PRO A 161 -47.21 10.79 4.78
CA PRO A 161 -45.88 11.34 5.09
C PRO A 161 -45.81 12.49 6.15
N LEU A 162 -44.60 12.77 6.60
CA LEU A 162 -43.98 14.03 7.00
C LEU A 162 -44.80 15.30 7.40
N ARG A 163 -44.60 15.84 8.63
CA ARG A 163 -43.87 17.11 8.88
C ARG A 163 -44.01 17.66 10.32
N PRO A 164 -43.13 18.58 10.74
CA PRO A 164 -42.75 18.78 12.14
C PRO A 164 -43.32 20.08 12.75
N ALA A 165 -43.28 20.18 14.07
CA ALA A 165 -43.19 21.45 14.82
C ALA A 165 -42.94 21.13 16.29
N ALA A 166 -41.83 21.53 16.82
CA ALA A 166 -41.53 22.79 17.49
C ALA A 166 -42.32 23.05 18.78
N GLY A 167 -41.58 23.17 19.86
CA GLY A 167 -41.88 24.23 20.79
C GLY A 167 -42.16 23.84 22.26
N ALA A 168 -41.12 24.11 23.06
CA ALA A 168 -41.22 24.94 24.26
C ALA A 168 -41.66 24.35 25.61
N THR A 169 -40.67 24.37 26.49
CA THR A 169 -40.62 25.03 27.80
C THR A 169 -41.56 24.56 28.90
N ASP A 170 -40.98 24.12 29.96
CA ASP A 170 -40.69 24.89 31.17
C ASP A 170 -41.32 24.34 32.48
N GLN A 171 -40.48 24.22 33.46
CA GLN A 171 -40.64 24.49 34.89
C GLN A 171 -41.40 23.52 35.82
N SER A 172 -40.56 22.98 36.69
CA SER A 172 -40.59 23.20 38.15
C SER A 172 -41.79 22.68 38.94
N ARG A 173 -41.51 21.82 39.86
CA ARG A 173 -41.65 22.03 41.33
C ARG A 173 -41.88 20.75 42.11
N VAL A 174 -40.92 20.54 43.02
CA VAL A 174 -41.13 19.77 44.26
C VAL A 174 -42.21 20.46 45.11
N PRO A 175 -43.02 19.74 45.89
CA PRO A 175 -42.76 19.82 47.31
C PRO A 175 -42.81 18.50 48.09
N ALA A 176 -41.98 18.51 49.16
CA ALA A 176 -42.06 17.64 50.30
C ALA A 176 -43.32 17.87 51.14
N GLU A 177 -43.76 16.81 51.82
CA GLU A 177 -44.27 16.87 53.22
C GLU A 177 -44.64 15.49 53.73
N THR A 178 -44.02 15.09 54.83
CA THR A 178 -44.48 14.17 55.83
C THR A 178 -45.46 14.92 56.72
N PRO A 179 -46.31 14.32 57.62
CA PRO A 179 -46.09 13.19 58.51
C PRO A 179 -47.31 12.35 58.94
N GLY A 180 -46.98 11.24 59.63
CA GLY A 180 -47.73 10.84 60.83
C GLY A 180 -48.98 9.93 60.74
N GLY A 181 -48.91 8.83 61.41
CA GLY A 181 -50.01 7.99 61.77
C GLY A 181 -49.61 6.70 62.55
N ALA A 182 -49.61 6.78 63.82
CA ALA A 182 -49.42 5.70 64.76
C ALA A 182 -50.59 4.68 64.69
N GLY A 183 -50.29 3.43 65.09
CA GLY A 183 -51.23 2.46 65.46
C GLY A 183 -50.86 1.02 65.16
N ASP A 184 -50.55 0.35 66.01
CA ASP A 184 -50.84 -0.61 67.02
C ASP A 184 -49.93 -1.84 66.99
N SER A 185 -49.28 -1.97 68.07
CA SER A 185 -48.57 -3.16 68.53
C SER A 185 -49.54 -4.38 68.73
N VAL A 186 -49.28 -5.45 67.97
CA VAL A 186 -49.73 -6.77 68.36
C VAL A 186 -48.53 -7.60 68.82
N THR A 187 -48.42 -7.80 70.09
CA THR A 187 -47.46 -8.63 70.74
C THR A 187 -47.56 -10.09 70.29
N GLY A 188 -46.61 -10.51 69.53
CA GLY A 188 -46.24 -11.91 69.21
C GLY A 188 -45.13 -12.40 70.14
N ALA A 189 -45.43 -12.67 71.35
CA ALA A 189 -44.54 -13.35 72.28
C ALA A 189 -44.65 -14.85 72.03
N GLY A 190 -43.86 -15.40 71.11
CA GLY A 190 -43.82 -16.84 70.86
C GLY A 190 -42.64 -17.35 70.10
N VAL A 191 -41.92 -16.47 69.36
CA VAL A 191 -40.79 -16.92 68.52
C VAL A 191 -39.40 -16.52 69.06
N ALA A 192 -39.39 -15.81 70.19
CA ALA A 192 -38.10 -15.31 70.74
C ALA A 192 -37.40 -16.32 71.66
N ALA A 193 -38.01 -17.45 72.06
CA ALA A 193 -37.38 -18.40 73.02
C ALA A 193 -36.38 -19.39 72.35
N ASP A 194 -36.67 -19.81 71.05
CA ASP A 194 -35.75 -20.78 70.40
C ASP A 194 -34.57 -20.10 69.78
N GLY A 195 -34.71 -18.84 69.28
CA GLY A 195 -33.62 -18.05 68.76
C GLY A 195 -32.58 -17.63 69.82
N MET A 196 -33.03 -17.47 71.09
CA MET A 196 -32.09 -17.17 72.19
C MET A 196 -31.25 -18.37 72.64
N ALA A 197 -31.71 -19.61 72.46
CA ALA A 197 -30.94 -20.81 72.79
C ALA A 197 -29.81 -21.08 71.84
N LEU A 198 -29.98 -20.85 70.60
CA LEU A 198 -28.95 -21.00 69.58
C LEU A 198 -27.88 -19.89 69.63
N ALA A 199 -28.25 -18.67 70.03
CA ALA A 199 -27.32 -17.56 70.21
C ALA A 199 -26.26 -17.77 71.28
N ARG A 200 -26.38 -18.82 72.09
CA ARG A 200 -25.47 -19.17 73.19
C ARG A 200 -24.43 -20.23 72.87
N ILE A 201 -24.39 -20.68 71.62
CA ILE A 201 -23.37 -21.62 71.12
C ILE A 201 -22.30 -20.84 70.39
N GLY A 202 -21.05 -21.03 70.77
CA GLY A 202 -19.94 -20.40 70.10
C GLY A 202 -18.72 -21.33 70.00
N VAL A 203 -17.92 -21.17 68.97
CA VAL A 203 -16.65 -21.85 68.75
C VAL A 203 -15.54 -20.80 68.62
N ASP A 204 -14.73 -20.70 69.70
CA ASP A 204 -13.64 -19.70 69.66
C ASP A 204 -12.60 -19.99 68.58
N ARG A 205 -12.28 -21.28 68.33
CA ARG A 205 -11.32 -21.74 67.32
C ARG A 205 -11.69 -23.14 66.83
N LEU A 206 -11.98 -23.26 65.56
CA LEU A 206 -12.06 -24.52 64.82
C LEU A 206 -10.81 -24.61 63.93
N GLU A 207 -10.03 -25.65 64.11
CA GLU A 207 -8.81 -25.91 63.31
C GLU A 207 -9.01 -27.19 62.51
N ILE A 208 -8.92 -27.05 61.13
CA ILE A 208 -8.94 -28.17 60.23
C ILE A 208 -7.53 -28.38 59.77
N THR A 209 -6.99 -29.60 59.81
CA THR A 209 -5.66 -29.94 59.32
C THR A 209 -5.80 -31.14 58.40
N ASN A 210 -5.09 -31.06 57.26
CA ASN A 210 -5.05 -32.08 56.17
C ASN A 210 -6.45 -32.53 55.71
N GLY A 211 -7.43 -31.61 55.71
CA GLY A 211 -8.79 -31.92 55.30
C GLY A 211 -8.98 -32.13 53.81
N ARG A 212 -10.10 -32.74 53.46
CA ARG A 212 -10.56 -32.88 52.08
C ARG A 212 -12.02 -32.46 52.02
N LEU A 213 -12.40 -31.60 51.05
CA LEU A 213 -13.73 -31.16 50.79
C LEU A 213 -14.16 -31.64 49.40
N ILE A 214 -15.29 -32.35 49.30
CA ILE A 214 -15.88 -32.84 48.07
C ILE A 214 -17.25 -32.23 47.94
N TYR A 215 -17.47 -31.47 46.87
CA TYR A 215 -18.80 -31.00 46.45
C TYR A 215 -19.22 -31.75 45.21
N SER A 216 -20.47 -32.23 45.19
CA SER A 216 -21.03 -32.94 44.04
C SER A 216 -22.48 -32.51 43.83
N ASP A 217 -22.78 -32.02 42.64
CA ASP A 217 -24.15 -31.74 42.21
C ASP A 217 -24.55 -32.75 41.12
N ARG A 218 -25.50 -33.60 41.44
CA ARG A 218 -25.98 -34.67 40.54
C ARG A 218 -26.91 -34.17 39.46
N ARG A 219 -27.41 -32.93 39.56
CA ARG A 219 -28.34 -32.36 38.57
C ARG A 219 -27.61 -32.04 37.26
N ASP A 220 -26.37 -31.58 37.33
CA ASP A 220 -25.55 -31.20 36.19
C ASP A 220 -24.27 -32.04 36.08
N GLY A 221 -24.03 -32.97 37.06
CA GLY A 221 -22.82 -33.80 37.08
C GLY A 221 -21.56 -33.10 37.58
N THR A 222 -21.69 -31.90 38.12
CA THR A 222 -20.58 -31.09 38.60
C THR A 222 -19.93 -31.73 39.82
N ARG A 223 -18.60 -31.83 39.84
CA ARG A 223 -17.83 -32.32 41.00
C ARG A 223 -16.60 -31.43 41.21
N HIS A 224 -16.49 -30.89 42.39
CA HIS A 224 -15.36 -30.12 42.85
C HIS A 224 -14.70 -30.79 44.04
N GLU A 225 -13.39 -30.83 44.09
CA GLU A 225 -12.62 -31.44 45.17
C GLU A 225 -11.52 -30.48 45.60
N ALA A 226 -11.46 -30.19 46.90
CA ALA A 226 -10.40 -29.47 47.53
C ALA A 226 -9.65 -30.40 48.48
N ASP A 227 -8.35 -30.47 48.34
CA ASP A 227 -7.47 -31.28 49.16
C ASP A 227 -6.58 -30.41 50.05
N ASN A 228 -5.84 -31.07 50.97
CA ASN A 228 -4.92 -30.40 51.88
C ASN A 228 -5.53 -29.16 52.55
N VAL A 229 -6.79 -29.28 52.94
CA VAL A 229 -7.52 -28.16 53.57
C VAL A 229 -7.02 -27.95 54.99
N ASN A 230 -6.37 -26.79 55.21
CA ASN A 230 -5.85 -26.36 56.50
C ASN A 230 -6.46 -25.00 56.83
N LEU A 231 -7.51 -24.97 57.63
CA LEU A 231 -8.27 -23.79 58.00
C LEU A 231 -8.39 -23.58 59.49
N VAL A 232 -8.32 -22.35 59.86
CA VAL A 232 -8.65 -21.87 61.19
C VAL A 232 -9.90 -21.01 61.13
N LEU A 233 -10.97 -21.43 61.72
CA LEU A 233 -12.22 -20.68 61.79
C LEU A 233 -12.51 -20.26 63.24
N SER A 234 -13.09 -19.06 63.41
CA SER A 234 -13.55 -18.57 64.71
C SER A 234 -14.99 -18.05 64.55
N LEU A 235 -15.87 -18.60 65.34
CA LEU A 235 -17.28 -18.19 65.43
C LEU A 235 -17.64 -18.06 66.90
N PRO A 236 -17.29 -16.94 67.57
CA PRO A 236 -17.47 -16.76 69.01
C PRO A 236 -18.91 -16.84 69.43
N SER A 237 -19.86 -16.60 68.55
CA SER A 237 -21.30 -16.86 68.72
C SER A 237 -21.92 -17.17 67.34
N LEU A 238 -22.95 -18.02 67.34
CA LEU A 238 -23.67 -18.38 66.14
C LEU A 238 -24.31 -17.16 65.44
N SER A 239 -24.59 -16.11 66.17
CA SER A 239 -25.13 -14.84 65.65
C SER A 239 -24.02 -13.82 65.30
N GLY A 240 -22.75 -14.16 65.64
CA GLY A 240 -21.59 -13.29 65.41
C GLY A 240 -20.91 -13.51 64.07
N ALA A 241 -19.88 -12.73 63.86
CA ALA A 241 -19.04 -12.87 62.66
C ALA A 241 -18.21 -14.14 62.68
N LEU A 242 -18.16 -14.86 61.59
CA LEU A 242 -17.24 -15.94 61.30
C LEU A 242 -15.94 -15.36 60.73
N SER A 243 -14.81 -15.59 61.37
CA SER A 243 -13.51 -15.38 60.70
C SER A 243 -12.92 -16.69 60.24
N LEU A 244 -12.25 -16.65 59.11
CA LEU A 244 -11.55 -17.80 58.53
C LEU A 244 -10.17 -17.38 58.06
N ASP A 245 -9.19 -18.27 58.22
CA ASP A 245 -7.83 -18.09 57.76
C ASP A 245 -7.17 -19.46 57.49
N GLY A 246 -6.51 -19.59 56.33
CA GLY A 246 -5.81 -20.83 56.03
C GLY A 246 -5.61 -21.04 54.54
N GLY A 247 -5.48 -22.31 54.12
CA GLY A 247 -5.23 -22.67 52.74
C GLY A 247 -5.76 -24.07 52.40
N LEU A 248 -5.91 -24.30 51.13
CA LEU A 248 -6.35 -25.56 50.52
C LEU A 248 -5.69 -25.78 49.16
N GLY A 249 -5.69 -26.97 48.66
CA GLY A 249 -5.38 -27.32 47.27
C GLY A 249 -6.66 -27.47 46.46
N TYR A 250 -6.74 -26.81 45.34
CA TYR A 250 -7.82 -26.92 44.38
C TYR A 250 -7.30 -27.01 42.94
N GLY A 251 -7.64 -28.07 42.20
CA GLY A 251 -7.15 -28.27 40.85
C GLY A 251 -5.62 -28.37 40.73
N GLY A 252 -4.91 -28.79 41.83
CA GLY A 252 -3.47 -28.81 41.89
C GLY A 252 -2.83 -27.45 42.26
N VAL A 253 -3.63 -26.40 42.49
CA VAL A 253 -3.17 -25.06 42.89
C VAL A 253 -3.31 -24.91 44.41
N ALA A 254 -2.28 -24.43 45.07
CA ALA A 254 -2.36 -24.02 46.46
C ALA A 254 -3.12 -22.69 46.58
N VAL A 255 -4.23 -22.67 47.32
CA VAL A 255 -5.08 -21.52 47.51
C VAL A 255 -5.07 -21.14 48.99
N THR A 256 -4.87 -19.86 49.30
CA THR A 256 -5.04 -19.29 50.64
C THR A 256 -6.37 -18.54 50.71
N VAL A 257 -7.05 -18.63 51.83
CA VAL A 257 -8.30 -17.94 52.08
C VAL A 257 -8.26 -17.31 53.46
N ALA A 258 -8.54 -16.02 53.54
CA ALA A 258 -8.63 -15.30 54.81
C ALA A 258 -9.82 -14.31 54.74
N GLY A 259 -10.49 -14.07 55.85
CA GLY A 259 -11.52 -13.05 55.90
C GLY A 259 -12.61 -13.27 56.89
N THR A 260 -13.74 -12.58 56.68
CA THR A 260 -14.86 -12.57 57.61
C THR A 260 -16.19 -12.66 56.89
N VAL A 261 -17.19 -13.31 57.52
CA VAL A 261 -18.61 -13.34 57.19
C VAL A 261 -19.39 -12.82 58.41
N GLU A 262 -20.01 -11.66 58.30
CA GLU A 262 -20.64 -10.94 59.43
C GLU A 262 -21.78 -11.70 60.10
N ALA A 263 -22.60 -12.36 59.35
CA ALA A 263 -23.78 -13.06 59.85
C ALA A 263 -23.99 -14.42 59.13
N PRO A 264 -23.11 -15.43 59.42
CA PRO A 264 -23.11 -16.70 58.68
C PRO A 264 -24.39 -17.50 58.87
N MET A 265 -25.06 -17.44 60.03
CA MET A 265 -26.33 -18.12 60.24
C MET A 265 -27.51 -17.47 59.51
N ARG A 266 -27.45 -16.13 59.31
CA ARG A 266 -28.43 -15.45 58.49
C ARG A 266 -28.28 -15.87 57.01
N LEU A 267 -27.00 -15.95 56.54
CA LEU A 267 -26.69 -16.40 55.19
C LEU A 267 -27.15 -17.85 54.95
N ALA A 268 -26.92 -18.76 55.97
CA ALA A 268 -27.37 -20.15 55.90
C ALA A 268 -28.93 -20.26 55.86
N GLY A 269 -29.66 -19.30 56.42
CA GLY A 269 -31.09 -19.19 56.36
C GLY A 269 -31.62 -18.47 55.09
N GLY A 270 -30.79 -18.19 54.11
CA GLY A 270 -31.15 -17.51 52.86
C GLY A 270 -31.21 -15.98 52.96
N GLY A 271 -30.85 -15.37 54.09
CA GLY A 271 -30.76 -13.93 54.25
C GLY A 271 -29.43 -13.38 53.77
N SER A 272 -29.25 -12.06 53.89
CA SER A 272 -28.00 -11.40 53.47
C SER A 272 -26.98 -11.31 54.59
N SER A 273 -25.70 -11.36 54.22
CA SER A 273 -24.54 -11.15 55.09
C SER A 273 -23.43 -10.41 54.37
N ALA A 274 -22.84 -9.45 55.04
CA ALA A 274 -21.61 -8.84 54.55
C ALA A 274 -20.44 -9.84 54.59
N VAL A 275 -19.60 -9.79 53.59
CA VAL A 275 -18.37 -10.60 53.48
C VAL A 275 -17.17 -9.71 53.18
N ASP A 276 -16.02 -10.04 53.75
CA ASP A 276 -14.70 -9.51 53.38
C ASP A 276 -13.74 -10.69 53.30
N LEU A 277 -13.44 -11.15 52.11
CA LEU A 277 -12.65 -12.34 51.84
C LEU A 277 -11.46 -11.96 50.97
N THR A 278 -10.31 -12.52 51.32
CA THR A 278 -9.10 -12.48 50.48
C THR A 278 -8.75 -13.91 50.10
N VAL A 279 -8.65 -14.15 48.80
CA VAL A 279 -8.28 -15.46 48.22
C VAL A 279 -6.99 -15.28 47.47
N GLY A 280 -5.93 -15.98 47.85
CA GLY A 280 -4.65 -15.98 47.15
C GLY A 280 -4.37 -17.34 46.51
N GLY A 281 -3.79 -17.37 45.34
CA GLY A 281 -3.42 -18.62 44.65
C GLY A 281 -2.89 -18.36 43.25
N ALA A 282 -2.09 -19.26 42.74
CA ALA A 282 -1.49 -19.17 41.40
C ALA A 282 -0.83 -17.84 41.08
N GLY A 283 -0.17 -17.20 42.09
CA GLY A 283 0.48 -15.90 41.89
C GLY A 283 -0.45 -14.68 41.86
N ALA A 284 -1.75 -14.87 42.13
CA ALA A 284 -2.73 -13.78 42.22
C ALA A 284 -3.41 -13.73 43.57
N SER A 285 -3.96 -12.55 43.90
CA SER A 285 -4.78 -12.29 45.10
C SER A 285 -6.09 -11.66 44.68
N ALA A 286 -7.19 -12.20 45.16
CA ALA A 286 -8.55 -11.69 44.96
C ALA A 286 -9.13 -11.23 46.30
N LYS A 287 -9.55 -9.97 46.39
CA LYS A 287 -10.29 -9.42 47.51
C LYS A 287 -11.76 -9.28 47.12
N ILE A 288 -12.65 -9.87 47.92
CA ILE A 288 -14.11 -9.89 47.69
C ILE A 288 -14.77 -9.24 48.88
N THR A 289 -15.45 -8.13 48.67
CA THR A 289 -16.16 -7.40 49.75
C THR A 289 -17.60 -7.10 49.31
N GLY A 290 -18.52 -7.05 50.26
CA GLY A 290 -19.90 -6.69 49.96
C GLY A 290 -20.93 -7.58 50.64
N ASP A 291 -22.13 -7.63 50.10
CA ASP A 291 -23.24 -8.38 50.68
C ASP A 291 -23.57 -9.59 49.78
N VAL A 292 -23.54 -10.78 50.37
CA VAL A 292 -24.02 -12.02 49.75
C VAL A 292 -25.46 -12.27 50.22
N ALA A 293 -26.37 -12.47 49.27
CA ALA A 293 -27.78 -12.70 49.50
C ALA A 293 -28.34 -13.82 48.58
N PRO A 294 -28.36 -15.09 48.99
CA PRO A 294 -28.71 -16.23 48.15
C PRO A 294 -30.10 -16.20 47.53
N GLN A 295 -31.07 -15.58 48.23
CA GLN A 295 -32.46 -15.46 47.75
C GLN A 295 -32.76 -14.13 47.07
N ASP A 296 -31.87 -13.14 47.23
CA ASP A 296 -31.94 -11.82 46.63
C ASP A 296 -30.70 -11.56 45.74
N ALA A 297 -30.48 -10.33 45.32
CA ALA A 297 -29.29 -9.95 44.57
C ALA A 297 -28.11 -9.73 45.53
N SER A 298 -27.05 -10.51 45.37
CA SER A 298 -25.75 -10.30 46.01
C SER A 298 -25.04 -9.12 45.36
N ARG A 299 -24.43 -8.23 46.17
CA ARG A 299 -23.65 -7.08 45.68
C ARG A 299 -22.25 -7.16 46.20
N LEU A 300 -21.31 -7.41 45.31
CA LEU A 300 -19.91 -7.67 45.63
C LEU A 300 -19.02 -6.69 44.89
N ARG A 301 -18.00 -6.23 45.57
CA ARG A 301 -16.81 -5.61 44.96
C ARG A 301 -15.69 -6.63 44.92
N ILE A 302 -15.17 -6.88 43.76
CA ILE A 302 -14.10 -7.84 43.54
C ILE A 302 -12.87 -7.06 43.06
N ALA A 303 -11.74 -7.26 43.73
CA ALA A 303 -10.45 -6.72 43.30
C ALA A 303 -9.47 -7.89 43.15
N VAL A 304 -8.90 -8.06 41.98
CA VAL A 304 -7.93 -9.13 41.69
C VAL A 304 -6.64 -8.47 41.23
N GLU A 305 -5.51 -8.92 41.79
CA GLU A 305 -4.19 -8.47 41.35
C GLU A 305 -3.19 -9.63 41.37
N GLY A 306 -2.24 -9.57 40.47
CA GLY A 306 -1.18 -10.59 40.37
C GLY A 306 -0.01 -10.09 39.50
N GLU A 307 1.10 -10.77 39.61
CA GLU A 307 2.32 -10.42 38.90
C GLU A 307 2.41 -11.07 37.52
N GLU A 308 1.80 -12.26 37.36
CA GLU A 308 1.85 -13.06 36.12
C GLU A 308 0.47 -13.57 35.74
N LEU A 309 -0.20 -12.88 34.82
CA LEU A 309 -1.56 -13.26 34.37
C LEU A 309 -1.57 -14.62 33.68
N GLY A 310 -0.57 -14.88 32.83
CA GLY A 310 -0.47 -16.13 32.07
C GLY A 310 -0.30 -17.33 32.99
N ALA A 311 0.55 -17.23 34.01
CA ALA A 311 0.71 -18.28 35.04
C ALA A 311 -0.58 -18.49 35.84
N THR A 312 -1.26 -17.38 36.20
CA THR A 312 -2.54 -17.42 36.90
C THR A 312 -3.60 -18.13 36.06
N LEU A 313 -3.76 -17.76 34.78
CA LEU A 313 -4.73 -18.41 33.88
C LEU A 313 -4.39 -19.87 33.56
N ALA A 314 -3.08 -20.19 33.41
CA ALA A 314 -2.64 -21.57 33.18
C ALA A 314 -3.00 -22.51 34.32
N ALA A 315 -2.98 -22.02 35.58
CA ALA A 315 -3.43 -22.78 36.76
C ALA A 315 -4.92 -23.19 36.68
N PHE A 316 -5.72 -22.46 35.90
CA PHE A 316 -7.14 -22.75 35.65
C PHE A 316 -7.39 -23.36 34.25
N GLY A 317 -6.32 -23.82 33.58
CA GLY A 317 -6.43 -24.50 32.28
C GLY A 317 -6.51 -23.58 31.06
N ALA A 318 -6.33 -22.27 31.22
CA ALA A 318 -6.32 -21.29 30.14
C ALA A 318 -4.90 -20.77 29.89
N GLY A 319 -4.28 -21.19 28.80
CA GLY A 319 -2.92 -20.76 28.44
C GLY A 319 -2.93 -19.50 27.56
N LEU A 320 -2.00 -18.60 27.83
CA LEU A 320 -1.68 -17.49 26.93
C LEU A 320 -0.40 -17.81 26.15
N PRO A 321 -0.30 -17.44 24.87
CA PRO A 321 0.92 -17.65 24.07
C PRO A 321 2.17 -16.95 24.66
N ARG A 322 1.95 -15.85 25.37
CA ARG A 322 3.00 -15.05 26.02
C ARG A 322 2.49 -14.45 27.34
N GLU A 323 3.37 -14.28 28.31
CA GLU A 323 3.07 -13.65 29.59
C GLU A 323 2.86 -12.13 29.43
N PRO A 324 1.68 -11.58 29.77
CA PRO A 324 1.42 -10.14 29.69
C PRO A 324 1.96 -9.34 30.87
N GLY A 325 2.43 -10.03 31.94
CA GLY A 325 2.97 -9.43 33.15
C GLY A 325 1.92 -9.11 34.21
N PRO A 326 2.17 -8.10 35.06
CA PRO A 326 1.31 -7.79 36.19
C PRO A 326 -0.05 -7.25 35.72
N PHE A 327 -1.06 -7.62 36.48
CA PHE A 327 -2.44 -7.21 36.21
C PHE A 327 -3.16 -6.80 37.50
N ARG A 328 -4.13 -5.91 37.35
CA ARG A 328 -5.06 -5.49 38.38
C ARG A 328 -6.43 -5.34 37.78
N MET A 329 -7.42 -5.88 38.44
CA MET A 329 -8.82 -5.81 38.03
C MET A 329 -9.70 -5.49 39.23
N THR A 330 -10.60 -4.53 39.07
CA THR A 330 -11.59 -4.18 40.09
C THR A 330 -12.94 -4.06 39.43
N GLY A 331 -13.99 -4.54 40.10
CA GLY A 331 -15.34 -4.42 39.56
C GLY A 331 -16.41 -4.62 40.65
N ASP A 332 -17.56 -4.04 40.35
CA ASP A 332 -18.77 -4.24 41.16
C ASP A 332 -19.63 -5.30 40.46
N VAL A 333 -19.99 -6.36 41.19
CA VAL A 333 -20.81 -7.47 40.67
C VAL A 333 -22.12 -7.56 41.46
N THR A 334 -23.21 -7.47 40.72
CA THR A 334 -24.55 -7.78 41.28
C THR A 334 -25.02 -9.10 40.69
N ALA A 335 -25.17 -10.13 41.52
CA ALA A 335 -25.54 -11.47 41.07
C ALA A 335 -26.89 -11.89 41.71
N SER A 336 -27.78 -12.36 40.85
CA SER A 336 -29.07 -12.93 41.24
C SER A 336 -29.27 -14.29 40.57
N ALA A 337 -30.34 -14.98 40.86
CA ALA A 337 -30.69 -16.25 40.23
C ALA A 337 -30.96 -16.11 38.70
N SER A 338 -31.33 -14.92 38.23
CA SER A 338 -31.75 -14.67 36.84
C SER A 338 -30.73 -13.87 36.05
N ALA A 339 -29.79 -13.16 36.71
CA ALA A 339 -28.82 -12.29 36.02
C ALA A 339 -27.57 -12.04 36.86
N VAL A 340 -26.46 -11.82 36.16
CA VAL A 340 -25.23 -11.27 36.74
C VAL A 340 -24.94 -9.96 36.05
N GLU A 341 -24.91 -8.87 36.81
CA GLU A 341 -24.54 -7.54 36.34
C GLU A 341 -23.15 -7.20 36.83
N ILE A 342 -22.25 -6.87 35.90
CA ILE A 342 -20.89 -6.41 36.14
C ILE A 342 -20.92 -4.91 35.90
N GLY A 343 -20.87 -4.13 36.98
CA GLY A 343 -20.75 -2.67 36.89
C GLY A 343 -19.32 -2.22 37.13
N ALA A 344 -18.93 -1.14 36.50
CA ALA A 344 -17.67 -0.45 36.73
C ALA A 344 -16.43 -1.39 36.83
N LEU A 345 -16.37 -2.40 35.95
CA LEU A 345 -15.14 -3.20 35.81
C LEU A 345 -14.01 -2.33 35.26
N GLU A 346 -12.93 -2.22 35.99
CA GLU A 346 -11.69 -1.61 35.54
C GLU A 346 -10.56 -2.63 35.62
N ALA A 347 -9.89 -2.88 34.53
CA ALA A 347 -8.73 -3.76 34.45
C ALA A 347 -7.52 -3.03 33.87
N GLN A 348 -6.39 -3.24 34.48
CA GLN A 348 -5.08 -2.78 34.04
C GLN A 348 -4.24 -3.98 33.69
N LEU A 349 -3.76 -4.05 32.44
CA LEU A 349 -2.99 -5.17 31.93
C LEU A 349 -2.01 -4.69 30.88
N ALA A 350 -0.75 -5.01 31.05
CA ALA A 350 0.30 -4.70 30.07
C ALA A 350 0.33 -3.20 29.66
N GLY A 351 0.00 -2.31 30.59
CA GLY A 351 -0.07 -0.86 30.37
C GLY A 351 -1.39 -0.36 29.77
N ALA A 352 -2.30 -1.26 29.37
CA ALA A 352 -3.63 -0.91 28.91
C ALA A 352 -4.61 -0.79 30.08
N THR A 353 -5.58 0.13 29.93
CA THR A 353 -6.74 0.24 30.83
C THR A 353 -7.98 -0.18 30.09
N LEU A 354 -8.66 -1.15 30.66
CA LEU A 354 -9.93 -1.67 30.16
C LEU A 354 -11.03 -1.28 31.16
N ARG A 355 -12.09 -0.63 30.69
CA ARG A 355 -13.30 -0.39 31.48
C ARG A 355 -14.45 -1.11 30.81
N SER A 356 -15.25 -1.82 31.62
CA SER A 356 -16.36 -2.58 31.06
C SER A 356 -17.56 -2.56 31.98
N THR A 357 -18.71 -2.64 31.36
CA THR A 357 -19.96 -3.02 32.03
C THR A 357 -20.57 -4.17 31.26
N ALA A 358 -21.09 -5.18 31.97
CA ALA A 358 -21.72 -6.30 31.33
C ALA A 358 -22.97 -6.75 32.11
N ASN A 359 -23.93 -7.27 31.39
CA ASN A 359 -25.11 -7.93 31.95
C ASN A 359 -25.20 -9.32 31.32
N VAL A 360 -25.25 -10.33 32.17
CA VAL A 360 -25.43 -11.72 31.78
C VAL A 360 -26.82 -12.16 32.25
N ALA A 361 -27.77 -12.30 31.35
CA ALA A 361 -29.08 -12.90 31.63
C ALA A 361 -28.93 -14.42 31.65
N LEU A 362 -29.35 -15.06 32.74
CA LEU A 362 -29.27 -16.50 32.98
C LEU A 362 -30.60 -17.23 32.75
N ALA A 363 -31.68 -16.48 32.58
CA ALA A 363 -33.01 -17.07 32.36
C ALA A 363 -33.16 -17.51 30.89
N GLY A 364 -33.29 -18.81 30.64
CA GLY A 364 -33.34 -19.38 29.29
C GLY A 364 -31.94 -19.61 28.71
N GLU A 365 -31.76 -19.34 27.43
CA GLU A 365 -30.43 -19.36 26.83
C GLU A 365 -29.60 -18.15 27.32
N PRO A 366 -28.42 -18.37 27.90
CA PRO A 366 -27.61 -17.28 28.42
C PRO A 366 -27.33 -16.20 27.37
N GLN A 367 -27.56 -14.96 27.76
CA GLN A 367 -27.28 -13.79 26.91
C GLN A 367 -26.39 -12.81 27.66
N VAL A 368 -25.30 -12.45 27.01
CA VAL A 368 -24.32 -11.45 27.48
C VAL A 368 -24.48 -10.18 26.67
N THR A 369 -24.63 -9.04 27.34
CA THR A 369 -24.59 -7.72 26.70
C THR A 369 -23.68 -6.83 27.52
N GLY A 370 -22.93 -5.94 26.84
CA GLY A 370 -22.02 -5.07 27.58
C GLY A 370 -21.43 -3.94 26.75
N GLN A 371 -20.65 -3.14 27.45
CA GLN A 371 -19.85 -2.08 26.86
C GLN A 371 -18.40 -2.26 27.32
N LEU A 372 -17.47 -1.99 26.42
CA LEU A 372 -16.05 -2.09 26.65
C LEU A 372 -15.41 -0.79 26.20
N GLU A 373 -14.63 -0.16 27.06
CA GLU A 373 -13.75 0.95 26.75
C GLU A 373 -12.31 0.50 26.94
N LEU A 374 -11.51 0.72 25.90
CA LEU A 374 -10.09 0.42 25.88
C LEU A 374 -9.33 1.73 25.81
N ALA A 375 -8.33 1.90 26.67
CA ALA A 375 -7.44 3.05 26.65
C ALA A 375 -5.98 2.60 26.83
N ASP A 376 -5.08 3.31 26.16
CA ASP A 376 -3.62 3.15 26.29
C ASP A 376 -3.09 1.73 25.98
N ALA A 377 -3.83 0.95 25.18
CA ALA A 377 -3.41 -0.39 24.82
C ALA A 377 -2.33 -0.34 23.74
N ARG A 378 -1.19 -0.93 24.00
CA ARG A 378 -0.10 -1.03 23.04
C ARG A 378 -0.40 -2.15 22.05
N LEU A 379 -0.47 -1.79 20.75
CA LEU A 379 -0.77 -2.72 19.68
C LEU A 379 0.26 -3.85 19.60
N GLU A 380 1.55 -3.54 19.73
CA GLU A 380 2.64 -4.51 19.73
C GLU A 380 2.49 -5.54 20.85
N THR A 381 2.03 -5.10 22.02
CA THR A 381 1.76 -6.01 23.15
C THR A 381 0.59 -6.93 22.86
N LEU A 382 -0.51 -6.39 22.29
CA LEU A 382 -1.68 -7.20 21.93
C LEU A 382 -1.35 -8.23 20.85
N LEU A 383 -0.55 -7.85 19.85
CA LEU A 383 -0.07 -8.76 18.81
C LEU A 383 0.79 -9.88 19.40
N SER A 384 1.70 -9.53 20.30
CA SER A 384 2.57 -10.52 20.95
C SER A 384 1.77 -11.51 21.81
N LEU A 385 0.75 -11.03 22.53
CA LEU A 385 -0.17 -11.90 23.29
C LEU A 385 -0.98 -12.83 22.37
N ALA A 386 -1.30 -12.38 21.16
CA ALA A 386 -1.95 -13.18 20.14
C ALA A 386 -0.99 -14.13 19.40
N GLY A 387 0.29 -14.17 19.75
CA GLY A 387 1.32 -14.97 19.10
C GLY A 387 1.64 -14.51 17.67
N ARG A 388 1.40 -13.22 17.38
CA ARG A 388 1.70 -12.60 16.09
C ARG A 388 2.98 -11.78 16.16
N SER A 389 3.52 -11.44 14.97
CA SER A 389 4.71 -10.59 14.87
C SER A 389 4.44 -9.19 15.43
N GLU A 390 5.48 -8.57 15.98
CA GLU A 390 5.43 -7.21 16.56
C GLU A 390 5.74 -6.14 15.51
N ASP A 391 5.48 -6.43 14.22
CA ASP A 391 5.78 -5.53 13.11
C ASP A 391 4.88 -4.28 13.07
N ALA A 392 3.81 -4.26 13.87
CA ALA A 392 2.96 -3.10 14.04
C ALA A 392 3.01 -2.60 15.49
N GLN A 393 3.06 -1.29 15.64
CA GLN A 393 3.09 -0.59 16.93
C GLN A 393 2.08 0.54 16.97
N GLY A 394 1.78 1.04 18.16
CA GLY A 394 0.91 2.19 18.37
C GLY A 394 0.02 2.05 19.59
N THR A 395 -0.71 3.11 19.90
CA THR A 395 -1.67 3.13 21.01
C THR A 395 -3.09 2.94 20.52
N LEU A 396 -3.71 1.87 20.94
CA LEU A 396 -5.09 1.51 20.63
C LEU A 396 -6.01 1.97 21.77
N GLY A 397 -7.11 2.63 21.39
CA GLY A 397 -8.19 3.03 22.28
C GLY A 397 -9.53 2.93 21.60
N GLY A 398 -10.61 3.04 22.37
CA GLY A 398 -11.95 3.07 21.80
C GLY A 398 -13.01 2.48 22.70
N SER A 399 -14.21 2.39 22.15
CA SER A 399 -15.37 1.83 22.85
C SER A 399 -16.15 0.89 21.95
N LEU A 400 -16.56 -0.24 22.53
CA LEU A 400 -17.35 -1.25 21.85
C LEU A 400 -18.58 -1.58 22.71
N ARG A 401 -19.70 -1.81 22.06
CA ARG A 401 -20.85 -2.51 22.64
C ARG A 401 -20.87 -3.89 22.03
N PHE A 402 -21.10 -4.87 22.86
CA PHE A 402 -21.14 -6.26 22.41
C PHE A 402 -22.36 -6.99 22.94
N SER A 403 -22.78 -7.99 22.19
CA SER A 403 -23.82 -8.94 22.62
C SER A 403 -23.47 -10.33 22.11
N ALA A 404 -23.74 -11.34 22.93
CA ALA A 404 -23.54 -12.75 22.60
C ALA A 404 -24.62 -13.60 23.24
N ARG A 405 -24.94 -14.75 22.66
CA ARG A 405 -25.92 -15.74 23.16
C ARG A 405 -25.35 -17.14 23.04
N GLY A 406 -25.51 -17.94 24.05
CA GLY A 406 -25.07 -19.34 23.98
C GLY A 406 -24.92 -19.96 25.37
N ALA A 407 -25.01 -21.27 25.41
CA ALA A 407 -24.88 -22.06 26.64
C ALA A 407 -23.40 -22.32 27.02
N ASP A 408 -22.47 -22.19 26.06
CA ASP A 408 -21.07 -22.45 26.27
C ASP A 408 -20.19 -21.38 25.57
N ALA A 409 -18.89 -21.40 25.82
CA ALA A 409 -17.95 -20.43 25.28
C ALA A 409 -17.89 -20.44 23.73
N ALA A 410 -18.05 -21.59 23.09
CA ALA A 410 -17.98 -21.72 21.63
C ALA A 410 -19.22 -21.08 20.97
N THR A 411 -20.41 -21.35 21.50
CA THR A 411 -21.66 -20.74 21.03
C THR A 411 -21.71 -19.23 21.31
N LEU A 412 -21.24 -18.77 22.47
CA LEU A 412 -21.11 -17.35 22.79
C LEU A 412 -20.16 -16.65 21.80
N MET A 413 -19.00 -17.24 21.50
CA MET A 413 -18.07 -16.67 20.51
C MET A 413 -18.63 -16.69 19.09
N GLY A 414 -19.38 -17.74 18.74
CA GLY A 414 -20.01 -17.87 17.42
C GLY A 414 -21.16 -16.89 17.19
N SER A 415 -21.82 -16.44 18.27
CA SER A 415 -22.93 -15.47 18.22
C SER A 415 -22.52 -14.04 18.58
N LEU A 416 -21.22 -13.80 18.82
CA LEU A 416 -20.71 -12.49 19.22
C LEU A 416 -20.96 -11.46 18.12
N ASP A 417 -21.69 -10.41 18.47
CA ASP A 417 -21.79 -9.19 17.69
C ASP A 417 -21.18 -8.02 18.46
N ALA A 418 -20.49 -7.13 17.74
CA ALA A 418 -19.82 -5.99 18.35
C ALA A 418 -20.00 -4.76 17.48
N GLN A 419 -20.32 -3.63 18.10
CA GLN A 419 -20.46 -2.34 17.45
C GLN A 419 -19.73 -1.26 18.25
N GLY A 420 -19.14 -0.28 17.59
CA GLY A 420 -18.43 0.80 18.25
C GLY A 420 -17.33 1.40 17.40
N ARG A 421 -16.40 2.01 18.08
CA ARG A 421 -15.24 2.65 17.43
C ARG A 421 -13.95 2.24 18.13
N LEU A 422 -12.97 1.84 17.34
CA LEU A 422 -11.57 1.69 17.76
C LEU A 422 -10.72 2.75 17.06
N SER A 423 -9.72 3.26 17.75
CA SER A 423 -8.79 4.22 17.20
C SER A 423 -7.36 3.80 17.51
N LEU A 424 -6.49 3.88 16.53
CA LEU A 424 -5.05 3.72 16.67
C LEU A 424 -4.42 5.09 16.52
N ALA A 425 -3.53 5.46 17.42
CA ALA A 425 -2.78 6.72 17.40
C ALA A 425 -1.29 6.44 17.49
N GLY A 426 -0.48 7.27 16.82
CA GLY A 426 0.97 7.15 16.82
C GLY A 426 1.45 5.78 16.31
N GLY A 427 0.70 5.19 15.40
CA GLY A 427 0.96 3.86 14.88
C GLY A 427 2.12 3.82 13.91
N GLY A 428 2.68 2.63 13.75
CA GLY A 428 3.68 2.32 12.75
C GLY A 428 3.58 0.86 12.34
N ILE A 429 3.86 0.60 11.08
CA ILE A 429 3.94 -0.77 10.54
C ILE A 429 5.29 -0.90 9.85
N SER A 430 6.03 -1.98 10.14
CA SER A 430 7.31 -2.31 9.52
C SER A 430 7.22 -3.64 8.77
N GLY A 431 8.14 -3.88 7.84
CA GLY A 431 8.18 -5.15 7.12
C GLY A 431 7.08 -5.32 6.06
N LEU A 432 6.52 -4.23 5.53
CA LEU A 432 5.52 -4.31 4.46
C LEU A 432 6.06 -5.11 3.26
N PRO A 433 5.29 -6.04 2.71
CA PRO A 433 5.68 -6.82 1.54
C PRO A 433 5.51 -6.00 0.25
N VAL A 434 6.35 -4.97 0.07
CA VAL A 434 6.35 -4.13 -1.14
C VAL A 434 7.28 -4.76 -2.17
N PRO A 435 6.83 -5.02 -3.41
CA PRO A 435 7.67 -5.64 -4.44
C PRO A 435 8.78 -4.69 -4.93
N SER A 436 9.89 -5.28 -5.37
CA SER A 436 10.97 -4.56 -6.08
C SER A 436 10.44 -3.96 -7.40
N PRO A 437 10.90 -2.77 -7.83
CA PRO A 437 11.93 -1.94 -7.20
C PRO A 437 11.43 -1.04 -6.06
N ILE A 438 10.12 -0.90 -5.87
CA ILE A 438 9.52 0.02 -4.88
C ILE A 438 9.94 -0.36 -3.45
N GLY A 439 10.03 -1.66 -3.16
CA GLY A 439 10.36 -2.23 -1.85
C GLY A 439 11.84 -2.36 -1.53
N ASP A 440 12.73 -1.83 -2.35
CA ASP A 440 14.18 -2.05 -2.18
C ASP A 440 14.78 -1.22 -1.04
N ASP A 441 14.15 -0.11 -0.67
CA ASP A 441 14.58 0.70 0.45
C ASP A 441 13.79 0.44 1.75
N ALA A 442 14.38 0.77 2.90
CA ALA A 442 13.75 0.55 4.19
C ALA A 442 12.53 1.46 4.43
N ALA A 443 12.47 2.65 3.82
CA ALA A 443 11.38 3.60 3.99
C ALA A 443 10.11 3.11 3.29
N SER A 444 10.24 2.40 2.17
CA SER A 444 9.10 1.84 1.45
C SER A 444 8.37 0.74 2.22
N ARG A 445 9.10 0.04 3.10
CA ARG A 445 8.56 -1.05 3.93
C ARG A 445 8.03 -0.59 5.28
N ARG A 446 7.92 0.72 5.52
CA ARG A 446 7.48 1.29 6.77
C ARG A 446 6.35 2.30 6.55
N ILE A 447 5.32 2.17 7.36
CA ILE A 447 4.30 3.18 7.58
C ILE A 447 4.57 3.83 8.94
N GLU A 448 4.51 5.15 9.00
CA GLU A 448 4.71 5.96 10.20
C GLU A 448 3.47 6.82 10.46
N ASP A 449 3.35 7.36 11.67
CA ASP A 449 2.27 8.25 12.08
C ASP A 449 0.86 7.74 11.74
N LEU A 450 0.69 6.40 11.76
CA LEU A 450 -0.59 5.79 11.47
C LEU A 450 -1.60 6.18 12.56
N ALA A 451 -2.58 6.98 12.18
CA ALA A 451 -3.66 7.40 13.03
C ALA A 451 -4.98 7.08 12.33
N VAL A 452 -5.63 6.00 12.73
CA VAL A 452 -6.87 5.52 12.09
C VAL A 452 -7.95 5.27 13.11
N ALA A 453 -9.18 5.55 12.71
CA ALA A 453 -10.39 5.16 13.40
C ALA A 453 -11.14 4.10 12.59
N VAL A 454 -11.62 3.08 13.28
CA VAL A 454 -12.39 1.98 12.71
C VAL A 454 -13.76 1.97 13.39
N ASP A 455 -14.80 2.22 12.62
CA ASP A 455 -16.18 2.20 13.09
C ASP A 455 -16.85 0.87 12.71
N PHE A 456 -17.35 0.17 13.72
CA PHE A 456 -18.05 -1.10 13.61
C PHE A 456 -19.55 -0.88 13.78
N ALA A 457 -20.35 -1.22 12.79
CA ALA A 457 -21.80 -1.25 12.89
C ALA A 457 -22.33 -2.65 13.32
N GLY A 458 -21.47 -3.66 13.32
CA GLY A 458 -21.66 -5.07 13.61
C GLY A 458 -20.52 -5.85 12.96
N LEU A 459 -20.23 -7.07 13.40
CA LEU A 459 -19.16 -7.90 12.80
C LEU A 459 -19.54 -8.39 11.40
N ASP A 460 -20.83 -8.60 11.14
CA ASP A 460 -21.34 -8.99 9.81
C ASP A 460 -21.54 -7.80 8.87
N ALA A 461 -21.51 -6.58 9.40
CA ALA A 461 -21.64 -5.35 8.64
C ALA A 461 -20.26 -4.86 8.15
N PRO A 462 -20.21 -4.08 7.05
CA PRO A 462 -18.98 -3.40 6.66
C PRO A 462 -18.52 -2.46 7.77
N VAL A 463 -17.26 -2.59 8.19
CA VAL A 463 -16.59 -1.61 9.05
C VAL A 463 -16.05 -0.47 8.20
N SER A 464 -16.11 0.76 8.69
CA SER A 464 -15.49 1.90 8.05
C SER A 464 -14.16 2.25 8.73
N VAL A 465 -13.17 2.57 7.91
CA VAL A 465 -11.84 2.98 8.34
C VAL A 465 -11.60 4.39 7.84
N SER A 466 -11.16 5.28 8.70
CA SER A 466 -10.78 6.64 8.32
C SER A 466 -9.58 7.11 9.13
N GLY A 467 -8.72 7.92 8.52
CA GLY A 467 -7.55 8.41 9.23
C GLY A 467 -6.45 8.96 8.33
N GLY A 468 -5.23 8.86 8.82
CA GLY A 468 -4.03 9.29 8.11
C GLY A 468 -2.83 8.41 8.43
N LEU A 469 -1.85 8.48 7.56
CA LEU A 469 -0.57 7.79 7.69
C LEU A 469 0.54 8.58 6.98
N THR A 470 1.76 8.33 7.34
CA THR A 470 2.95 8.81 6.64
C THR A 470 3.65 7.61 5.98
N TRP A 471 3.87 7.69 4.67
CA TRP A 471 4.63 6.69 3.92
C TRP A 471 5.68 7.37 3.06
N ARG A 472 6.92 6.91 3.17
CA ARG A 472 8.09 7.52 2.49
C ARG A 472 8.18 9.04 2.70
N GLY A 473 7.82 9.51 3.90
CA GLY A 473 7.86 10.93 4.27
C GLY A 473 6.69 11.79 3.77
N ASP A 474 5.75 11.23 3.01
CA ASP A 474 4.54 11.94 2.58
C ASP A 474 3.31 11.51 3.40
N ALA A 475 2.49 12.49 3.75
CA ALA A 475 1.26 12.25 4.50
C ALA A 475 0.11 11.87 3.55
N PHE A 476 -0.64 10.84 3.94
CA PHE A 476 -1.81 10.34 3.23
C PHE A 476 -3.02 10.33 4.14
N ARG A 477 -4.17 10.66 3.59
CA ARG A 477 -5.48 10.38 4.18
C ARG A 477 -5.94 9.02 3.65
N ILE A 478 -6.44 8.20 4.56
CA ILE A 478 -7.01 6.89 4.24
C ILE A 478 -8.50 6.86 4.63
N GLU A 479 -9.32 6.37 3.72
CA GLU A 479 -10.74 6.07 3.94
C GLU A 479 -11.03 4.70 3.33
N GLY A 480 -11.79 3.88 4.03
CA GLY A 480 -12.08 2.54 3.52
C GLY A 480 -13.20 1.84 4.24
N SER A 481 -13.58 0.69 3.70
CA SER A 481 -14.50 -0.22 4.36
C SER A 481 -14.21 -1.68 3.98
N ALA A 482 -14.43 -2.59 4.94
CA ALA A 482 -14.30 -4.03 4.75
C ALA A 482 -15.31 -4.76 5.64
N THR A 483 -15.59 -6.04 5.36
CA THR A 483 -16.51 -6.85 6.18
C THR A 483 -15.71 -7.90 6.96
N PRO A 484 -15.46 -7.69 8.28
CA PRO A 484 -14.56 -8.54 9.06
C PRO A 484 -15.00 -10.00 9.15
N ALA A 485 -16.30 -10.27 9.24
CA ALA A 485 -16.84 -11.62 9.35
C ALA A 485 -16.42 -12.51 8.16
N LEU A 486 -16.41 -11.96 6.94
CA LEU A 486 -15.98 -12.66 5.74
C LEU A 486 -14.48 -12.98 5.78
N ALA A 487 -13.68 -12.02 6.23
CA ALA A 487 -12.24 -12.22 6.38
C ALA A 487 -11.92 -13.31 7.43
N MET A 488 -12.62 -13.30 8.57
CA MET A 488 -12.48 -14.32 9.62
C MET A 488 -12.92 -15.72 9.16
N ALA A 489 -13.93 -15.78 8.29
CA ALA A 489 -14.40 -17.01 7.67
C ALA A 489 -13.51 -17.53 6.55
N GLY A 490 -12.40 -16.84 6.22
CA GLY A 490 -11.53 -17.21 5.12
C GLY A 490 -12.17 -17.04 3.74
N MET A 491 -13.13 -16.15 3.60
CA MET A 491 -13.83 -15.86 2.35
C MET A 491 -13.31 -14.57 1.70
N PRO A 492 -13.45 -14.41 0.38
CA PRO A 492 -13.15 -13.16 -0.29
C PRO A 492 -13.94 -12.01 0.33
N THR A 493 -13.23 -10.97 0.76
CA THR A 493 -13.77 -9.85 1.53
C THR A 493 -13.89 -8.62 0.65
N PRO A 494 -15.09 -8.02 0.51
CA PRO A 494 -15.25 -6.73 -0.12
C PRO A 494 -14.40 -5.67 0.58
N LEU A 495 -13.62 -4.92 -0.19
CA LEU A 495 -12.75 -3.86 0.28
C LEU A 495 -12.94 -2.62 -0.58
N LYS A 496 -13.28 -1.50 0.05
CA LYS A 496 -13.17 -0.18 -0.54
C LYS A 496 -12.05 0.55 0.17
N LEU A 497 -11.17 1.16 -0.61
CA LEU A 497 -10.03 1.89 -0.09
C LEU A 497 -9.82 3.15 -0.92
N ARG A 498 -9.66 4.28 -0.27
CA ARG A 498 -9.24 5.54 -0.87
C ARG A 498 -8.03 6.05 -0.12
N LEU A 499 -7.00 6.35 -0.87
CA LEU A 499 -5.77 6.95 -0.39
C LEU A 499 -5.60 8.29 -1.09
N ALA A 500 -5.52 9.38 -0.33
CA ALA A 500 -5.33 10.73 -0.86
C ALA A 500 -4.09 11.37 -0.24
N GLY A 501 -3.12 11.67 -1.08
CA GLY A 501 -1.86 12.33 -0.73
C GLY A 501 -1.55 13.49 -1.68
N SER A 502 -0.48 14.21 -1.38
CA SER A 502 -0.05 15.35 -2.20
C SER A 502 0.47 14.94 -3.58
N ARG A 503 1.03 13.72 -3.70
CA ARG A 503 1.65 13.19 -4.94
C ARG A 503 0.73 12.31 -5.73
N VAL A 504 -0.18 11.60 -5.06
CA VAL A 504 -1.03 10.61 -5.69
C VAL A 504 -2.35 10.49 -4.94
N GLU A 505 -3.43 10.33 -5.71
CA GLU A 505 -4.71 9.84 -5.22
C GLU A 505 -4.94 8.45 -5.80
N ALA A 506 -5.33 7.50 -4.95
CA ALA A 506 -5.62 6.14 -5.36
C ALA A 506 -6.92 5.65 -4.73
N GLY A 507 -7.71 4.95 -5.49
CA GLY A 507 -8.96 4.32 -5.06
C GLY A 507 -9.02 2.87 -5.50
N TYR A 508 -9.56 2.02 -4.64
CA TYR A 508 -9.86 0.62 -4.91
C TYR A 508 -11.27 0.28 -4.45
N ASP A 509 -12.05 -0.39 -5.27
CA ASP A 509 -13.37 -0.93 -4.94
C ASP A 509 -13.51 -2.35 -5.52
N GLY A 510 -13.39 -3.34 -4.64
CA GLY A 510 -13.33 -4.72 -5.09
C GLY A 510 -13.33 -5.72 -3.94
N SER A 511 -12.68 -6.85 -4.14
CA SER A 511 -12.53 -7.90 -3.14
C SER A 511 -11.07 -8.32 -2.97
N VAL A 512 -10.73 -8.74 -1.75
CA VAL A 512 -9.43 -9.33 -1.41
C VAL A 512 -9.66 -10.76 -0.96
N SER A 513 -8.95 -11.71 -1.54
CA SER A 513 -9.01 -13.10 -1.13
C SER A 513 -8.12 -13.37 0.09
N PRO A 514 -8.31 -14.45 0.83
CA PRO A 514 -7.43 -14.86 1.93
C PRO A 514 -5.97 -15.10 1.50
N ALA A 515 -5.76 -15.46 0.24
CA ALA A 515 -4.43 -15.64 -0.36
C ALA A 515 -3.79 -14.31 -0.79
N GLY A 516 -4.44 -13.16 -0.54
CA GLY A 516 -3.93 -11.83 -0.89
C GLY A 516 -4.17 -11.41 -2.34
N SER A 517 -4.85 -12.21 -3.16
CA SER A 517 -5.23 -11.76 -4.50
C SER A 517 -6.36 -10.73 -4.43
N VAL A 518 -6.31 -9.74 -5.32
CA VAL A 518 -7.28 -8.65 -5.40
C VAL A 518 -7.97 -8.65 -6.77
N ASP A 519 -9.26 -8.34 -6.80
CA ASP A 519 -10.05 -8.16 -8.02
C ASP A 519 -11.06 -7.02 -7.78
N GLY A 520 -10.90 -5.90 -8.50
CA GLY A 520 -11.77 -4.75 -8.32
C GLY A 520 -11.43 -3.58 -9.25
N ALA A 521 -12.23 -2.53 -9.15
CA ALA A 521 -11.98 -1.27 -9.83
C ALA A 521 -10.87 -0.49 -9.12
N VAL A 522 -9.97 0.09 -9.90
CA VAL A 522 -8.88 0.95 -9.43
C VAL A 522 -8.95 2.29 -10.13
N VAL A 523 -8.73 3.35 -9.39
CA VAL A 523 -8.50 4.70 -9.90
C VAL A 523 -7.18 5.19 -9.32
N LEU A 524 -6.35 5.80 -10.16
CA LEU A 524 -5.08 6.39 -9.75
C LEU A 524 -4.89 7.71 -10.49
N GLU A 525 -4.57 8.76 -9.74
CA GLU A 525 -4.36 10.10 -10.28
C GLU A 525 -3.10 10.72 -9.69
N THR A 526 -2.29 11.36 -10.53
CA THR A 526 -1.14 12.15 -10.10
C THR A 526 -0.94 13.34 -11.04
N GLN A 527 -0.47 14.45 -10.50
CA GLN A 527 -0.13 15.62 -11.31
C GLN A 527 1.24 15.50 -11.97
N ASN A 528 2.08 14.57 -11.50
CA ASN A 528 3.43 14.39 -12.05
C ASN A 528 3.88 12.92 -11.84
N LEU A 529 3.69 12.13 -12.88
CA LEU A 529 4.05 10.70 -12.87
C LEU A 529 5.56 10.47 -12.69
N ARG A 530 6.40 11.35 -13.27
CA ARG A 530 7.86 11.28 -13.12
C ARG A 530 8.27 11.49 -11.66
N ALA A 531 7.72 12.51 -11.02
CA ALA A 531 7.98 12.78 -9.61
C ALA A 531 7.46 11.65 -8.71
N LEU A 532 6.31 11.06 -9.05
CA LEU A 532 5.75 9.90 -8.36
C LEU A 532 6.66 8.67 -8.52
N ALA A 533 7.11 8.38 -9.74
CA ALA A 533 7.99 7.24 -10.00
C ALA A 533 9.35 7.40 -9.28
N SER A 534 9.96 8.58 -9.35
CA SER A 534 11.19 8.87 -8.62
C SER A 534 11.03 8.72 -7.11
N TRP A 535 9.92 9.23 -6.56
CA TRP A 535 9.59 9.08 -5.15
C TRP A 535 9.37 7.60 -4.76
N LEU A 536 8.80 6.79 -5.64
CA LEU A 536 8.67 5.35 -5.46
C LEU A 536 10.00 4.59 -5.61
N GLY A 537 11.08 5.26 -6.03
CA GLY A 537 12.38 4.64 -6.25
C GLY A 537 12.51 3.92 -7.59
N VAL A 538 11.58 4.17 -8.52
CA VAL A 538 11.67 3.66 -9.89
C VAL A 538 12.57 4.56 -10.72
N PRO A 539 13.74 4.08 -11.17
CA PRO A 539 14.65 4.91 -11.96
C PRO A 539 14.03 5.19 -13.33
N LEU A 540 13.83 6.46 -13.65
CA LEU A 540 13.44 6.91 -14.97
C LEU A 540 14.55 7.77 -15.54
N ALA A 541 14.83 7.59 -16.85
CA ALA A 541 15.77 8.44 -17.55
C ALA A 541 15.38 9.92 -17.44
N GLU A 542 16.36 10.81 -17.35
CA GLU A 542 16.12 12.25 -17.38
C GLU A 542 15.49 12.65 -18.71
N GLY A 543 14.53 13.57 -18.68
CA GLY A 543 13.83 14.01 -19.88
C GLY A 543 12.53 14.72 -19.56
N GLY A 544 11.87 15.24 -20.58
CA GLY A 544 10.55 15.84 -20.48
C GLY A 544 9.42 14.81 -20.35
N GLY A 545 8.18 15.26 -20.21
CA GLY A 545 7.00 14.44 -20.12
C GLY A 545 6.82 13.67 -18.81
N LEU A 546 5.88 12.72 -18.80
CA LEU A 546 5.45 11.99 -17.62
C LEU A 546 4.91 12.94 -16.53
N GLY A 547 4.14 13.94 -16.94
CA GLY A 547 3.46 14.89 -16.08
C GLY A 547 2.14 14.33 -15.55
N PRO A 548 0.99 15.01 -15.81
CA PRO A 548 -0.31 14.54 -15.33
C PRO A 548 -0.66 13.16 -15.85
N PHE A 549 -1.05 12.30 -14.93
CA PHE A 549 -1.45 10.92 -15.26
C PHE A 549 -2.72 10.55 -14.51
N SER A 550 -3.65 9.93 -15.23
CA SER A 550 -4.80 9.26 -14.62
C SER A 550 -5.02 7.89 -15.25
N PHE A 551 -5.38 6.97 -14.41
CA PHE A 551 -5.72 5.60 -14.75
C PHE A 551 -7.00 5.20 -14.03
N SER A 552 -7.93 4.62 -14.75
CA SER A 552 -9.08 3.93 -14.16
C SER A 552 -9.32 2.63 -14.91
N GLY A 553 -9.74 1.59 -14.20
CA GLY A 553 -9.97 0.28 -14.79
C GLY A 553 -10.21 -0.81 -13.77
N ARG A 554 -10.45 -2.02 -14.24
CA ARG A 554 -10.53 -3.20 -13.38
C ARG A 554 -9.16 -3.86 -13.27
N LEU A 555 -8.72 -4.06 -12.04
CA LEU A 555 -7.46 -4.71 -11.68
C LEU A 555 -7.75 -6.08 -11.10
N ALA A 556 -7.04 -7.10 -11.60
CA ALA A 556 -6.93 -8.40 -10.96
C ALA A 556 -5.44 -8.66 -10.71
N ALA A 557 -5.06 -8.76 -9.43
CA ALA A 557 -3.67 -8.98 -9.04
C ALA A 557 -3.54 -10.20 -8.14
N GLY A 558 -2.53 -11.00 -8.39
CA GLY A 558 -2.11 -12.14 -7.60
C GLY A 558 -0.61 -12.07 -7.31
N GLU A 559 -0.04 -13.17 -6.88
CA GLU A 559 1.37 -13.27 -6.48
C GLU A 559 2.34 -12.96 -7.64
N ASP A 560 2.04 -13.47 -8.84
CA ASP A 560 2.95 -13.43 -9.99
C ASP A 560 2.56 -12.41 -11.06
N ALA A 561 1.33 -11.91 -11.06
CA ALA A 561 0.84 -11.07 -12.15
C ALA A 561 -0.23 -10.06 -11.70
N VAL A 562 -0.21 -8.93 -12.38
CA VAL A 562 -1.22 -7.87 -12.28
C VAL A 562 -1.83 -7.68 -13.65
N ARG A 563 -3.14 -7.88 -13.76
CA ARG A 563 -3.90 -7.71 -15.00
C ARG A 563 -4.88 -6.55 -14.86
N PHE A 564 -4.98 -5.74 -15.87
CA PHE A 564 -5.99 -4.70 -15.95
C PHE A 564 -6.83 -4.85 -17.21
N THR A 565 -8.12 -4.57 -17.10
CA THR A 565 -9.09 -4.61 -18.20
C THR A 565 -9.97 -3.38 -18.15
N GLY A 566 -10.44 -2.95 -19.34
CA GLY A 566 -11.25 -1.75 -19.45
C GLY A 566 -10.55 -0.49 -18.92
N ALA A 567 -9.23 -0.45 -19.02
CA ALA A 567 -8.46 0.67 -18.55
C ALA A 567 -8.73 1.91 -19.41
N GLU A 568 -8.96 3.04 -18.74
CA GLU A 568 -8.90 4.38 -19.33
C GLU A 568 -7.63 5.04 -18.83
N ILE A 569 -6.82 5.54 -19.77
CA ILE A 569 -5.50 6.07 -19.50
C ILE A 569 -5.41 7.48 -20.06
N ARG A 570 -4.91 8.38 -19.28
CA ARG A 570 -4.48 9.71 -19.71
C ARG A 570 -3.06 9.95 -19.19
N LEU A 571 -2.18 10.30 -20.07
CA LEU A 571 -0.80 10.66 -19.74
C LEU A 571 -0.37 11.83 -20.61
N ASP A 572 -0.08 12.96 -19.99
CA ASP A 572 0.18 14.22 -20.69
C ASP A 572 -0.95 14.50 -21.70
N ASP A 573 -0.61 14.62 -23.00
CA ASP A 573 -1.55 14.81 -24.10
C ASP A 573 -2.07 13.49 -24.69
N THR A 574 -1.62 12.34 -24.20
CA THR A 574 -2.02 11.03 -24.66
C THR A 574 -3.26 10.55 -23.92
N THR A 575 -4.28 10.18 -24.64
CA THR A 575 -5.50 9.58 -24.09
C THR A 575 -5.80 8.28 -24.79
N GLY A 576 -6.30 7.31 -24.03
CA GLY A 576 -6.62 6.00 -24.61
C GLY A 576 -7.28 5.06 -23.61
N ARG A 577 -7.60 3.90 -24.11
CA ARG A 577 -8.19 2.80 -23.36
C ARG A 577 -7.53 1.48 -23.75
N GLY A 578 -7.64 0.48 -22.88
CA GLY A 578 -7.07 -0.82 -23.22
C GLY A 578 -7.08 -1.82 -22.09
N GLU A 579 -6.27 -2.83 -22.28
CA GLU A 579 -6.06 -3.94 -21.35
C GLU A 579 -4.59 -4.34 -21.34
N GLY A 580 -4.16 -4.99 -20.27
CA GLY A 580 -2.80 -5.48 -20.20
C GLY A 580 -2.53 -6.33 -18.96
N GLU A 581 -1.34 -6.89 -18.96
CA GLU A 581 -0.83 -7.73 -17.90
C GLU A 581 0.62 -7.35 -17.60
N LEU A 582 0.92 -7.15 -16.36
CA LEU A 582 2.28 -7.03 -15.82
C LEU A 582 2.59 -8.32 -15.08
N ARG A 583 3.53 -9.10 -15.57
CA ARG A 583 4.11 -10.24 -14.85
C ARG A 583 5.26 -9.76 -14.01
N LEU A 584 5.19 -10.07 -12.73
CA LEU A 584 6.22 -9.77 -11.75
C LEU A 584 7.35 -10.80 -11.83
N GLY A 585 8.55 -10.43 -11.44
CA GLY A 585 9.71 -11.31 -11.44
C GLY A 585 11.00 -10.51 -11.45
N ALA A 586 12.14 -11.18 -11.55
CA ALA A 586 13.46 -10.54 -11.61
C ALA A 586 13.57 -9.54 -12.79
N ARG A 587 12.84 -9.81 -13.87
CA ARG A 587 12.63 -8.90 -14.98
C ARG A 587 11.12 -8.83 -15.25
N PRO A 588 10.45 -7.71 -14.93
CA PRO A 588 9.04 -7.57 -15.18
C PRO A 588 8.73 -7.63 -16.68
N LYS A 589 7.59 -8.24 -17.05
CA LYS A 589 7.12 -8.27 -18.43
C LYS A 589 5.76 -7.63 -18.54
N VAL A 590 5.65 -6.61 -19.39
CA VAL A 590 4.41 -5.92 -19.72
C VAL A 590 3.86 -6.44 -21.04
N THR A 591 2.60 -6.86 -21.05
CA THR A 591 1.85 -7.14 -22.28
C THR A 591 0.62 -6.28 -22.28
N ALA A 592 0.42 -5.44 -23.29
CA ALA A 592 -0.76 -4.56 -23.35
C ALA A 592 -1.27 -4.36 -24.76
N ARG A 593 -2.59 -4.16 -24.84
CA ARG A 593 -3.27 -3.70 -26.06
C ARG A 593 -3.98 -2.40 -25.73
N LEU A 594 -3.58 -1.32 -26.42
CA LEU A 594 -4.08 0.02 -26.16
C LEU A 594 -4.65 0.65 -27.43
N GLU A 595 -5.81 1.26 -27.31
CA GLU A 595 -6.44 2.11 -28.29
C GLU A 595 -6.29 3.55 -27.86
N LEU A 596 -5.44 4.32 -28.57
CA LEU A 596 -5.13 5.70 -28.25
C LEU A 596 -5.93 6.63 -29.17
N ASP A 597 -6.57 7.63 -28.61
CA ASP A 597 -7.19 8.69 -29.40
C ASP A 597 -6.10 9.62 -29.97
N ARG A 598 -5.12 9.93 -29.13
CA ARG A 598 -3.96 10.74 -29.50
C ARG A 598 -2.72 10.21 -28.77
N LEU A 599 -1.63 10.07 -29.51
CA LEU A 599 -0.30 9.79 -28.96
C LEU A 599 0.57 11.04 -29.19
N GLY A 600 0.78 11.80 -28.12
CA GLY A 600 1.66 12.98 -28.11
C GLY A 600 3.08 12.57 -27.78
N LEU A 601 4.02 12.83 -28.65
CA LEU A 601 5.44 12.50 -28.45
C LEU A 601 6.29 13.71 -28.05
N ASP A 602 5.75 14.93 -28.14
CA ASP A 602 6.46 16.18 -27.86
C ASP A 602 6.98 16.29 -26.42
N PRO A 603 6.20 15.87 -25.38
CA PRO A 603 6.69 15.92 -24.02
C PRO A 603 7.95 15.06 -23.77
N TYR A 604 8.18 14.05 -24.63
CA TYR A 604 9.29 13.08 -24.50
C TYR A 604 10.48 13.41 -25.39
N ALA A 605 10.38 14.48 -26.19
CA ALA A 605 11.50 14.96 -26.98
C ALA A 605 12.59 15.48 -26.04
N VAL A 606 13.84 15.09 -26.30
CA VAL A 606 14.97 15.65 -25.59
C VAL A 606 15.01 17.15 -25.92
N GLU A 607 14.83 18.02 -24.93
CA GLU A 607 15.06 19.44 -25.10
C GLU A 607 16.53 19.63 -25.44
N THR A 608 16.83 19.76 -26.73
CA THR A 608 18.08 20.34 -27.17
C THR A 608 18.07 21.78 -26.67
N ASP A 609 18.97 22.10 -25.76
CA ASP A 609 19.17 23.38 -25.09
C ASP A 609 18.63 24.59 -25.87
N ARG A 610 17.40 24.96 -25.59
CA ARG A 610 16.90 26.31 -25.83
C ARG A 610 16.86 27.02 -24.48
N ALA A 611 17.97 27.72 -24.22
CA ALA A 611 18.08 28.76 -23.21
C ALA A 611 17.85 28.35 -21.74
N SER A 612 18.87 27.82 -21.12
CA SER A 612 19.16 28.14 -19.73
C SER A 612 20.64 28.51 -19.66
N ASP A 613 20.95 29.75 -19.83
CA ASP A 613 21.77 30.58 -18.97
C ASP A 613 22.00 31.92 -19.68
N GLY A 614 21.55 32.99 -19.06
CA GLY A 614 21.87 34.35 -19.45
C GLY A 614 23.35 34.70 -19.24
N ARG A 615 24.26 33.87 -19.73
CA ARG A 615 25.65 34.20 -19.96
C ARG A 615 25.90 34.30 -21.45
N SER A 616 25.85 35.53 -21.93
CA SER A 616 26.43 35.88 -23.22
C SER A 616 27.90 35.51 -23.20
N GLU A 617 28.23 34.29 -23.60
CA GLU A 617 29.52 34.02 -24.18
C GLU A 617 29.46 34.45 -25.63
N ALA A 618 30.38 35.28 -26.01
CA ALA A 618 30.51 35.91 -27.33
C ALA A 618 30.36 34.85 -28.43
N ARG A 619 29.22 34.91 -29.12
CA ARG A 619 28.93 34.12 -30.32
C ARG A 619 29.98 34.49 -31.37
N VAL A 620 30.86 33.58 -31.69
CA VAL A 620 31.74 33.72 -32.83
C VAL A 620 30.87 33.72 -34.09
N PRO A 621 30.80 34.81 -34.86
CA PRO A 621 30.05 34.84 -36.10
C PRO A 621 30.67 33.87 -37.10
N GLY A 622 29.98 32.79 -37.43
CA GLY A 622 30.39 31.82 -38.41
C GLY A 622 30.24 30.32 -38.09
N ALA A 623 29.81 29.97 -36.87
CA ALA A 623 29.52 28.59 -36.51
C ALA A 623 28.00 28.32 -36.51
N GLU A 624 27.35 28.48 -37.64
CA GLU A 624 26.01 27.90 -37.93
C GLU A 624 26.17 26.50 -38.54
N GLY A 625 26.90 25.63 -37.85
CA GLY A 625 27.12 24.26 -38.31
C GLY A 625 26.44 23.29 -37.37
N SER A 626 25.73 22.33 -37.93
CA SER A 626 25.21 21.09 -37.30
C SER A 626 24.49 21.26 -35.97
N SER A 627 23.18 21.27 -36.02
CA SER A 627 22.34 21.26 -34.80
C SER A 627 22.02 19.85 -34.27
N TRP A 628 22.78 18.82 -34.67
CA TRP A 628 22.61 17.47 -34.09
C TRP A 628 23.21 17.41 -32.68
N SER A 629 22.41 16.89 -31.74
CA SER A 629 22.86 16.77 -30.34
C SER A 629 24.05 15.81 -30.20
N ARG A 630 25.01 16.18 -29.37
CA ARG A 630 26.17 15.34 -28.99
C ARG A 630 26.02 14.77 -27.59
N VAL A 631 24.85 15.06 -26.92
CA VAL A 631 24.53 14.53 -25.61
C VAL A 631 24.27 13.02 -25.75
N PRO A 632 24.87 12.17 -24.90
CA PRO A 632 24.61 10.74 -24.91
C PRO A 632 23.13 10.44 -24.67
N ILE A 633 22.59 9.51 -25.45
CA ILE A 633 21.19 9.03 -25.28
C ILE A 633 21.21 7.95 -24.21
N ASP A 634 20.48 8.18 -23.12
CA ASP A 634 20.31 7.19 -22.05
C ASP A 634 19.26 6.14 -22.45
N LEU A 635 19.73 4.93 -22.70
CA LEU A 635 18.90 3.75 -23.01
C LEU A 635 18.82 2.75 -21.85
N SER A 636 19.24 3.13 -20.65
CA SER A 636 19.23 2.25 -19.48
C SER A 636 17.82 1.72 -19.15
N GLY A 637 16.80 2.53 -19.38
CA GLY A 637 15.39 2.16 -19.19
C GLY A 637 14.94 0.97 -20.05
N LEU A 638 15.52 0.76 -21.23
CA LEU A 638 15.21 -0.38 -22.09
C LEU A 638 15.63 -1.74 -21.49
N LYS A 639 16.55 -1.73 -20.53
CA LYS A 639 17.04 -2.96 -19.86
C LYS A 639 16.23 -3.32 -18.63
N ALA A 640 15.39 -2.43 -18.12
CA ALA A 640 14.67 -2.59 -16.86
C ALA A 640 13.45 -3.50 -16.98
N VAL A 641 12.83 -3.59 -18.15
CA VAL A 641 11.56 -4.27 -18.38
C VAL A 641 11.54 -4.91 -19.76
N ASP A 642 10.84 -6.03 -19.90
CA ASP A 642 10.43 -6.55 -21.19
C ASP A 642 8.99 -6.10 -21.49
N ALA A 643 8.68 -5.82 -22.75
CA ALA A 643 7.35 -5.34 -23.11
C ALA A 643 6.89 -5.89 -24.47
N GLN A 644 5.60 -6.15 -24.58
CA GLN A 644 4.91 -6.48 -25.82
C GLN A 644 3.63 -5.65 -25.89
N LEU A 645 3.64 -4.59 -26.70
CA LEU A 645 2.56 -3.62 -26.77
C LEU A 645 1.97 -3.58 -28.18
N SER A 646 0.67 -3.74 -28.26
CA SER A 646 -0.10 -3.54 -29.49
C SER A 646 -0.89 -2.24 -29.33
N LEU A 647 -0.52 -1.23 -30.10
CA LEU A 647 -1.09 0.10 -30.02
C LEU A 647 -1.81 0.44 -31.30
N SER A 648 -3.06 0.89 -31.21
CA SER A 648 -3.76 1.55 -32.28
C SER A 648 -3.95 3.01 -31.92
N ALA A 649 -3.52 3.94 -32.73
CA ALA A 649 -3.65 5.37 -32.50
C ALA A 649 -4.44 6.02 -33.62
N LYS A 650 -5.40 6.91 -33.27
CA LYS A 650 -6.11 7.71 -34.29
C LYS A 650 -5.23 8.83 -34.80
N GLN A 651 -4.36 9.35 -33.98
CA GLN A 651 -3.41 10.41 -34.29
C GLN A 651 -2.13 10.23 -33.48
N ILE A 652 -0.98 10.37 -34.14
CA ILE A 652 0.34 10.47 -33.52
C ILE A 652 0.92 11.84 -33.88
N VAL A 653 1.39 12.58 -32.90
CA VAL A 653 1.90 13.95 -33.06
C VAL A 653 3.29 14.08 -32.47
N ARG A 654 4.21 14.64 -33.27
CA ARG A 654 5.54 15.05 -32.82
C ARG A 654 5.94 16.33 -33.55
N ASP A 655 5.99 17.46 -32.82
CA ASP A 655 6.25 18.78 -33.39
C ASP A 655 5.26 19.08 -34.57
N LYS A 656 5.78 19.23 -35.77
CA LYS A 656 5.00 19.46 -37.01
C LYS A 656 4.57 18.18 -37.73
N LEU A 657 5.08 17.02 -37.29
CA LEU A 657 4.76 15.73 -37.89
C LEU A 657 3.44 15.22 -37.30
N GLU A 658 2.43 15.07 -38.13
CA GLU A 658 1.14 14.49 -37.80
C GLU A 658 0.94 13.21 -38.61
N ILE A 659 0.81 12.09 -37.90
CA ILE A 659 0.49 10.79 -38.47
C ILE A 659 -0.94 10.48 -38.10
N GLY A 660 -1.78 10.15 -39.07
CA GLY A 660 -3.17 9.79 -38.89
C GLY A 660 -3.34 8.38 -38.26
N PRO A 661 -4.48 7.72 -38.53
CA PRO A 661 -4.75 6.39 -37.98
C PRO A 661 -3.60 5.42 -38.27
N SER A 662 -3.11 4.77 -37.18
CA SER A 662 -1.89 3.94 -37.26
C SER A 662 -2.01 2.75 -36.30
N ARG A 663 -1.34 1.65 -36.64
CA ARG A 663 -1.16 0.47 -35.81
C ARG A 663 0.33 0.25 -35.59
N LEU A 664 0.72 0.20 -34.32
CA LEU A 664 2.09 0.06 -33.86
C LEU A 664 2.22 -1.17 -32.98
N GLU A 665 3.10 -2.10 -33.33
CA GLU A 665 3.49 -3.25 -32.52
C GLU A 665 4.89 -2.98 -31.93
N LEU A 666 4.98 -2.92 -30.60
CA LEU A 666 6.23 -2.71 -29.89
C LEU A 666 6.63 -4.00 -29.18
N THR A 667 7.86 -4.43 -29.39
CA THR A 667 8.47 -5.53 -28.64
C THR A 667 9.79 -5.04 -28.05
N LEU A 668 9.87 -5.09 -26.72
CA LEU A 668 11.09 -4.80 -25.98
C LEU A 668 11.53 -6.06 -25.25
N GLU A 669 12.69 -6.57 -25.60
CA GLU A 669 13.25 -7.78 -25.01
C GLU A 669 14.77 -7.63 -24.82
N GLY A 670 15.22 -7.77 -23.59
CA GLY A 670 16.65 -7.74 -23.28
C GLY A 670 17.34 -6.40 -23.59
N GLY A 671 16.61 -5.29 -23.69
CA GLY A 671 17.15 -3.98 -24.07
C GLY A 671 17.10 -3.71 -25.58
N ARG A 672 16.52 -4.62 -26.37
CA ARG A 672 16.27 -4.45 -27.79
C ARG A 672 14.80 -4.10 -28.03
N LEU A 673 14.55 -2.89 -28.51
CA LEU A 673 13.24 -2.40 -28.89
C LEU A 673 13.03 -2.61 -30.40
N SER A 674 11.93 -3.25 -30.75
CA SER A 674 11.42 -3.34 -32.13
C SER A 674 10.07 -2.65 -32.17
N ALA A 675 9.94 -1.67 -33.04
CA ALA A 675 8.71 -0.92 -33.25
C ALA A 675 8.28 -1.10 -34.71
N GLU A 676 7.27 -1.90 -34.93
CA GLU A 676 6.67 -2.14 -36.26
C GLU A 676 5.42 -1.28 -36.42
N LEU A 677 5.50 -0.32 -37.31
CA LEU A 677 4.37 0.50 -37.74
C LEU A 677 3.72 -0.18 -38.95
N ALA A 678 2.81 -1.12 -38.64
CA ALA A 678 2.21 -1.98 -39.67
C ALA A 678 1.34 -1.21 -40.66
N GLU A 679 0.62 -0.23 -40.18
CA GLU A 679 -0.26 0.65 -40.98
C GLU A 679 -0.09 2.08 -40.44
N MET A 680 0.07 3.04 -41.33
CA MET A 680 0.00 4.44 -40.99
C MET A 680 -0.59 5.26 -42.12
N SER A 681 -1.39 6.24 -41.77
CA SER A 681 -1.86 7.26 -42.68
C SER A 681 -1.10 8.55 -42.44
N LEU A 682 -0.51 9.13 -43.44
CA LEU A 682 0.42 10.26 -43.30
C LEU A 682 0.28 11.20 -44.46
N TYR A 683 -0.09 12.46 -44.25
CA TYR A 683 -0.22 13.52 -45.29
C TYR A 683 -0.99 13.09 -46.53
N GLY A 684 -2.10 12.36 -46.38
CA GLY A 684 -2.94 11.89 -47.45
C GLY A 684 -2.48 10.61 -48.17
N GLY A 685 -1.32 10.10 -47.80
CA GLY A 685 -0.78 8.81 -48.23
C GLY A 685 -0.78 7.75 -47.16
N GLN A 686 -0.15 6.64 -47.43
CA GLN A 686 -0.07 5.48 -46.55
C GLN A 686 1.39 5.01 -46.42
N GLY A 687 1.67 4.29 -45.31
CA GLY A 687 2.99 3.73 -45.15
C GLY A 687 3.02 2.61 -44.13
N ASN A 688 4.16 1.97 -44.07
CA ASN A 688 4.55 1.04 -43.04
C ASN A 688 6.03 1.26 -42.71
N GLY A 689 6.45 0.78 -41.56
CA GLY A 689 7.83 0.91 -41.14
C GLY A 689 8.20 -0.03 -40.00
N LEU A 690 9.47 -0.31 -39.92
CA LEU A 690 10.08 -1.05 -38.81
C LEU A 690 11.28 -0.24 -38.30
N LEU A 691 11.27 0.04 -37.02
CA LEU A 691 12.39 0.64 -36.31
C LEU A 691 12.89 -0.37 -35.26
N VAL A 692 14.19 -0.64 -35.27
CA VAL A 692 14.83 -1.48 -34.27
C VAL A 692 15.92 -0.66 -33.58
N LEU A 693 15.84 -0.56 -32.27
CA LEU A 693 16.85 0.08 -31.44
C LEU A 693 17.42 -0.96 -30.48
N ASP A 694 18.67 -1.31 -30.65
CA ASP A 694 19.36 -2.26 -29.79
C ASP A 694 20.26 -1.53 -28.79
N GLY A 695 19.77 -1.35 -27.58
CA GLY A 695 20.46 -0.77 -26.44
C GLY A 695 21.13 -1.81 -25.54
N SER A 696 21.17 -3.10 -25.95
CA SER A 696 21.77 -4.17 -25.13
C SER A 696 23.30 -4.04 -25.04
N GLN A 697 23.91 -3.48 -26.09
CA GLN A 697 25.36 -3.28 -26.20
C GLN A 697 25.80 -1.94 -25.58
N GLN A 698 27.13 -1.72 -25.49
CA GLN A 698 27.70 -0.45 -25.03
C GLN A 698 27.50 0.69 -26.03
N VAL A 699 27.57 0.39 -27.33
CA VAL A 699 27.23 1.31 -28.40
C VAL A 699 25.90 0.87 -28.99
N PRO A 700 24.85 1.68 -28.88
CA PRO A 700 23.53 1.37 -29.44
C PRO A 700 23.58 1.21 -30.98
N GLU A 701 22.74 0.30 -31.46
CA GLU A 701 22.48 0.14 -32.88
C GLU A 701 21.03 0.52 -33.21
N LEU A 702 20.86 1.29 -34.27
CA LEU A 702 19.59 1.69 -34.84
C LEU A 702 19.42 1.11 -36.23
N ALA A 703 18.32 0.47 -36.56
CA ALA A 703 17.97 0.06 -37.88
C ALA A 703 16.55 0.52 -38.21
N GLY A 704 16.36 1.12 -39.38
CA GLY A 704 15.06 1.65 -39.80
C GLY A 704 14.75 1.24 -41.23
N ARG A 705 13.56 0.69 -41.45
CA ARG A 705 13.01 0.41 -42.78
C ARG A 705 11.65 1.03 -42.87
N PHE A 706 11.45 1.90 -43.86
CA PHE A 706 10.15 2.57 -44.08
C PHE A 706 9.81 2.53 -45.58
N SER A 707 8.52 2.34 -45.85
CA SER A 707 7.95 2.42 -47.15
C SER A 707 6.72 3.32 -47.08
N LEU A 708 6.77 4.46 -47.70
CA LEU A 708 5.72 5.47 -47.72
C LEU A 708 5.26 5.69 -49.14
N THR A 709 3.96 5.72 -49.37
CA THR A 709 3.37 5.77 -50.71
C THR A 709 2.38 6.93 -50.75
N ASP A 710 2.50 7.73 -51.83
CA ASP A 710 1.52 8.74 -52.23
C ASP A 710 1.27 9.87 -51.23
N LEU A 711 2.31 10.28 -50.46
CA LEU A 711 2.19 11.37 -49.52
C LEU A 711 2.21 12.74 -50.20
N SER A 712 1.55 13.72 -49.60
CA SER A 712 1.73 15.13 -49.99
C SER A 712 3.13 15.58 -49.62
N ALA A 713 3.97 15.81 -50.63
CA ALA A 713 5.42 16.05 -50.46
C ALA A 713 5.72 17.27 -49.61
N ARG A 714 5.09 18.41 -49.86
CA ARG A 714 5.41 19.67 -49.21
C ARG A 714 5.23 19.65 -47.67
N PRO A 715 4.05 19.29 -47.10
CA PRO A 715 3.89 19.24 -45.66
C PRO A 715 4.75 18.14 -45.03
N PHE A 716 4.97 17.02 -45.71
CA PHE A 716 5.86 15.95 -45.24
C PHE A 716 7.32 16.44 -45.10
N LEU A 717 7.87 17.04 -46.16
CA LEU A 717 9.25 17.52 -46.18
C LEU A 717 9.46 18.69 -45.21
N ALA A 718 8.47 19.57 -45.07
CA ALA A 718 8.52 20.65 -44.10
C ALA A 718 8.56 20.13 -42.65
N ALA A 719 7.84 19.05 -42.35
CA ALA A 719 7.82 18.46 -41.01
C ALA A 719 9.08 17.62 -40.72
N VAL A 720 9.56 16.85 -41.71
CA VAL A 720 10.70 15.90 -41.49
C VAL A 720 12.05 16.53 -41.69
N ALA A 721 12.19 17.38 -42.73
CA ALA A 721 13.49 17.93 -43.15
C ALA A 721 13.60 19.45 -43.06
N GLY A 722 12.52 20.13 -42.67
CA GLY A 722 12.52 21.57 -42.48
C GLY A 722 12.53 22.38 -43.78
N PHE A 723 12.23 21.78 -44.95
CA PHE A 723 12.11 22.49 -46.22
C PHE A 723 10.76 22.24 -46.92
N ASP A 724 10.24 23.23 -47.63
CA ASP A 724 8.89 23.21 -48.20
C ASP A 724 8.88 23.63 -49.71
N TRP A 725 9.98 23.47 -50.39
CA TRP A 725 10.11 23.93 -51.76
C TRP A 725 9.84 22.85 -52.82
N ILE A 726 9.50 21.59 -52.42
CA ILE A 726 9.04 20.57 -53.36
C ILE A 726 7.57 20.26 -53.09
N GLU A 727 6.72 20.45 -54.10
CA GLU A 727 5.30 20.07 -54.09
C GLU A 727 5.08 18.81 -54.93
N GLY A 728 3.95 18.14 -54.73
CA GLY A 728 3.58 16.94 -55.45
C GLY A 728 3.28 15.78 -54.52
N ARG A 729 3.15 14.59 -55.04
CA ARG A 729 3.03 13.34 -54.29
C ARG A 729 4.36 12.65 -54.25
N VAL A 730 4.75 12.12 -53.10
CA VAL A 730 6.01 11.42 -52.94
C VAL A 730 5.78 9.98 -52.52
N THR A 731 6.48 9.08 -53.11
CA THR A 731 6.68 7.70 -52.68
C THR A 731 8.13 7.54 -52.33
N THR A 732 8.38 6.99 -51.12
CA THR A 732 9.76 6.83 -50.60
C THR A 732 9.93 5.48 -49.94
N ALA A 733 11.14 4.94 -50.12
CA ALA A 733 11.60 3.76 -49.41
C ALA A 733 12.95 4.07 -48.74
N LEU A 734 13.09 3.67 -47.51
CA LEU A 734 14.28 3.88 -46.70
C LEU A 734 14.67 2.57 -46.01
N ASP A 735 15.92 2.17 -46.10
CA ASP A 735 16.50 1.04 -45.37
C ASP A 735 17.88 1.45 -44.86
N VAL A 736 17.96 1.76 -43.58
CA VAL A 736 19.15 2.37 -42.96
C VAL A 736 19.54 1.69 -41.67
N LYS A 737 20.79 1.75 -41.35
CA LYS A 737 21.38 1.31 -40.07
C LYS A 737 22.33 2.38 -39.57
N ALA A 738 22.39 2.53 -38.27
CA ALA A 738 23.31 3.45 -37.62
C ALA A 738 23.84 2.86 -36.32
N HIS A 739 24.97 3.35 -35.87
CA HIS A 739 25.50 3.05 -34.54
C HIS A 739 26.09 4.31 -33.93
N GLY A 740 25.90 4.50 -32.67
CA GLY A 740 26.35 5.67 -31.93
C GLY A 740 25.67 5.90 -30.61
N VAL A 741 26.31 6.65 -29.74
CA VAL A 741 25.77 6.97 -28.41
C VAL A 741 25.04 8.32 -28.36
N SER A 742 25.13 9.12 -29.43
CA SER A 742 24.48 10.44 -29.55
C SER A 742 23.80 10.59 -30.90
N GLU A 743 22.91 11.59 -31.05
CA GLU A 743 22.23 11.89 -32.31
C GLU A 743 23.23 12.17 -33.43
N TYR A 744 24.28 12.97 -33.15
CA TYR A 744 25.33 13.25 -34.09
C TYR A 744 26.08 11.98 -34.54
N GLU A 745 26.40 11.07 -33.61
CA GLU A 745 27.08 9.82 -33.93
C GLU A 745 26.20 8.89 -34.77
N LEU A 746 24.91 8.77 -34.41
CA LEU A 746 23.94 7.98 -35.17
C LEU A 746 23.84 8.49 -36.61
N ILE A 747 23.75 9.80 -36.81
CA ILE A 747 23.67 10.40 -38.17
C ILE A 747 25.00 10.21 -38.91
N SER A 748 26.16 10.40 -38.21
CA SER A 748 27.47 10.20 -38.82
C SER A 748 27.81 8.74 -39.11
N GLY A 749 27.19 7.81 -38.35
CA GLY A 749 27.31 6.37 -38.57
C GLY A 749 26.22 5.76 -39.46
N LEU A 750 25.39 6.59 -40.13
CA LEU A 750 24.27 6.10 -40.92
C LEU A 750 24.74 5.49 -42.24
N ASP A 751 24.39 4.24 -42.47
CA ASP A 751 24.62 3.48 -43.70
C ASP A 751 23.26 2.92 -44.21
N GLY A 752 23.12 2.80 -45.53
CA GLY A 752 21.92 2.22 -46.11
C GLY A 752 21.57 2.71 -47.49
N THR A 753 20.26 2.65 -47.76
CA THR A 753 19.70 3.11 -49.06
C THR A 753 18.43 3.92 -48.84
N ALA A 754 18.20 4.90 -49.68
CA ALA A 754 16.96 5.64 -49.75
C ALA A 754 16.52 5.83 -51.18
N ARG A 755 15.22 5.82 -51.45
CA ARG A 755 14.65 6.13 -52.77
C ARG A 755 13.48 7.09 -52.59
N PHE A 756 13.45 8.10 -53.41
CA PHE A 756 12.37 9.08 -53.51
C PHE A 756 11.87 9.18 -54.95
N ASP A 757 10.58 9.03 -55.10
CA ASP A 757 9.87 9.21 -56.36
C ASP A 757 8.73 10.21 -56.13
N PHE A 758 8.86 11.42 -56.69
CA PHE A 758 7.84 12.45 -56.68
C PHE A 758 7.06 12.43 -57.96
N ALA A 759 5.75 12.58 -57.89
CA ALA A 759 4.85 12.64 -59.03
C ALA A 759 4.01 13.91 -58.99
N ASP A 760 3.70 14.41 -60.19
CA ASP A 760 2.76 15.52 -60.43
C ASP A 760 3.02 16.74 -59.50
N GLY A 761 4.23 17.24 -59.53
CA GLY A 761 4.70 18.24 -58.59
C GLY A 761 5.37 19.45 -59.23
N ALA A 762 5.95 20.25 -58.31
CA ALA A 762 6.74 21.41 -58.72
C ALA A 762 7.87 21.69 -57.71
N ILE A 763 9.00 22.15 -58.21
CA ILE A 763 10.06 22.77 -57.39
C ILE A 763 9.74 24.27 -57.33
N ARG A 764 9.44 24.77 -56.14
CA ARG A 764 9.14 26.18 -55.85
C ARG A 764 10.40 26.99 -55.71
N GLY A 765 10.28 28.30 -55.89
CA GLY A 765 11.37 29.26 -55.77
C GLY A 765 12.28 29.37 -56.98
N ILE A 766 12.14 28.44 -57.95
CA ILE A 766 12.99 28.41 -59.15
C ILE A 766 12.21 28.00 -60.38
N ASN A 767 12.47 28.65 -61.50
CA ASN A 767 11.95 28.28 -62.79
C ASN A 767 13.08 27.91 -63.75
N ILE A 768 13.48 26.64 -63.76
CA ILE A 768 14.60 26.10 -64.52
C ILE A 768 14.41 26.34 -66.02
N PRO A 769 13.25 26.10 -66.66
CA PRO A 769 13.04 26.45 -68.08
C PRO A 769 13.30 27.93 -68.40
N ARG A 770 12.86 28.83 -67.53
CA ARG A 770 13.07 30.28 -67.71
C ARG A 770 14.52 30.64 -67.51
N MET A 771 15.21 30.05 -66.56
CA MET A 771 16.62 30.29 -66.26
C MET A 771 17.47 29.84 -67.41
N VAL A 772 17.26 28.68 -68.00
CA VAL A 772 18.02 28.16 -69.12
C VAL A 772 17.75 29.01 -70.39
N ARG A 773 16.56 29.54 -70.59
CA ARG A 773 16.21 30.41 -71.73
C ARG A 773 16.71 31.84 -71.58
N GLY A 774 16.86 32.32 -70.34
CA GLY A 774 17.17 33.70 -69.98
C GLY A 774 18.63 33.90 -69.57
N LEU A 775 19.58 33.12 -70.06
CA LEU A 775 20.97 33.22 -69.68
C LEU A 775 21.54 34.57 -70.19
N THR A 776 21.84 35.44 -69.22
CA THR A 776 22.52 36.71 -69.40
C THR A 776 23.76 36.76 -68.53
N VAL A 777 24.66 37.70 -68.82
CA VAL A 777 25.87 37.87 -67.98
C VAL A 777 25.49 38.03 -66.50
N ASP A 778 24.43 38.76 -66.19
CA ASP A 778 23.93 38.95 -64.82
C ASP A 778 23.42 37.68 -64.18
N THR A 779 22.87 36.77 -64.95
CA THR A 779 22.37 35.47 -64.44
C THR A 779 23.48 34.42 -64.28
N LEU A 780 24.68 34.61 -64.81
CA LEU A 780 25.85 33.75 -64.59
C LEU A 780 26.46 33.92 -63.20
N LEU A 781 26.15 35.00 -62.54
CA LEU A 781 26.65 35.24 -61.19
C LEU A 781 25.81 34.63 -60.06
N GLY A 782 24.72 34.04 -60.36
CA GLY A 782 23.78 33.35 -59.42
C GLY A 782 22.35 33.72 -59.66
N TRP A 783 21.47 32.82 -59.35
CA TRP A 783 20.02 33.05 -59.52
C TRP A 783 19.39 33.31 -58.18
N ALA A 784 18.71 34.46 -58.03
CA ALA A 784 17.91 34.72 -56.87
C ALA A 784 16.64 33.86 -56.91
N SER A 785 16.39 33.13 -55.86
CA SER A 785 15.13 32.40 -55.64
C SER A 785 13.98 33.40 -55.44
N ASN A 786 12.85 33.16 -56.10
CA ASN A 786 11.62 33.96 -55.91
C ASN A 786 10.43 33.00 -55.66
N GLU A 787 9.75 33.15 -54.54
CA GLU A 787 8.63 32.26 -54.12
C GLU A 787 7.53 32.14 -55.19
N ALA A 788 7.34 33.14 -56.02
CA ALA A 788 6.33 33.10 -57.08
C ALA A 788 6.76 32.25 -58.31
N GLN A 789 8.02 31.80 -58.39
CA GLN A 789 8.53 30.97 -59.48
C GLN A 789 8.46 29.49 -59.10
N LYS A 790 8.21 28.67 -60.16
CA LYS A 790 8.19 27.20 -59.98
C LYS A 790 8.63 26.46 -61.22
N THR A 791 9.13 25.25 -61.04
CA THR A 791 9.43 24.29 -62.11
C THR A 791 8.51 23.11 -61.95
N ASP A 792 7.55 22.97 -62.81
CA ASP A 792 6.58 21.84 -62.82
C ASP A 792 7.27 20.57 -63.35
N PHE A 793 6.96 19.44 -62.78
CA PHE A 793 7.41 18.12 -63.18
C PHE A 793 6.23 17.09 -63.10
N SER A 794 6.26 16.11 -63.98
CA SER A 794 5.45 14.92 -63.89
C SER A 794 6.09 13.82 -63.06
N ALA A 795 7.40 13.75 -63.02
CA ALA A 795 8.20 12.83 -62.22
C ALA A 795 9.55 13.44 -61.82
N LEU A 796 9.94 13.24 -60.56
CA LEU A 796 11.27 13.52 -60.03
C LEU A 796 11.64 12.35 -59.12
N GLY A 797 12.72 11.64 -59.40
CA GLY A 797 13.17 10.50 -58.65
C GLY A 797 14.67 10.43 -58.48
N ALA A 798 15.10 9.79 -57.36
CA ALA A 798 16.49 9.51 -57.11
C ALA A 798 16.62 8.33 -56.16
N SER A 799 17.67 7.53 -56.33
CA SER A 799 18.08 6.50 -55.38
C SER A 799 19.41 6.92 -54.74
N PHE A 800 19.47 6.76 -53.42
CA PHE A 800 20.64 7.14 -52.63
C PHE A 800 21.30 5.93 -52.02
N THR A 801 22.60 5.89 -52.09
CA THR A 801 23.44 5.03 -51.23
C THR A 801 23.99 5.90 -50.12
N ILE A 802 23.74 5.49 -48.90
CA ILE A 802 24.14 6.22 -47.69
C ILE A 802 25.34 5.49 -47.10
N THR A 803 26.45 6.21 -46.92
CA THR A 803 27.66 5.66 -46.30
C THR A 803 28.23 6.69 -45.31
N ARG A 804 28.29 6.30 -44.04
CA ARG A 804 28.77 7.17 -42.96
C ARG A 804 28.11 8.55 -42.98
N GLY A 805 26.79 8.57 -43.05
CA GLY A 805 25.98 9.79 -43.04
C GLY A 805 25.99 10.60 -44.33
N ILE A 806 26.70 10.15 -45.36
CA ILE A 806 26.74 10.82 -46.70
C ILE A 806 25.84 10.04 -47.65
N ALA A 807 24.75 10.64 -48.08
CA ALA A 807 23.84 10.08 -49.07
C ALA A 807 24.26 10.54 -50.47
N ALA A 808 24.66 9.62 -51.35
CA ALA A 808 25.09 9.88 -52.70
C ALA A 808 24.10 9.30 -53.70
N THR A 809 23.85 10.03 -54.79
CA THR A 809 23.02 9.59 -55.91
C THR A 809 23.71 9.85 -57.24
N GLU A 810 23.49 8.93 -58.19
CA GLU A 810 23.95 9.02 -59.59
C GLU A 810 22.80 8.99 -60.59
N ASP A 811 21.56 8.75 -60.10
CA ASP A 811 20.40 8.47 -60.93
C ASP A 811 19.26 9.51 -60.81
N LEU A 812 19.55 10.69 -60.21
CA LEU A 812 18.52 11.72 -60.12
C LEU A 812 18.00 12.06 -61.54
N ALA A 813 16.69 11.97 -61.65
CA ALA A 813 15.98 12.28 -62.91
C ALA A 813 14.73 13.10 -62.64
N LEU A 814 14.56 14.21 -63.39
CA LEU A 814 13.33 15.00 -63.38
C LEU A 814 12.76 15.02 -64.80
N ILE A 815 11.49 14.73 -64.93
CA ILE A 815 10.73 14.77 -66.14
C ILE A 815 9.63 15.82 -65.97
N GLY A 816 9.76 16.93 -66.65
CA GLY A 816 8.76 17.99 -66.66
C GLY A 816 8.27 18.30 -68.03
N PRO A 817 7.19 19.10 -68.20
CA PRO A 817 6.61 19.46 -69.48
C PRO A 817 7.54 20.30 -70.37
N LEU A 818 8.44 21.04 -69.76
CA LEU A 818 9.37 21.95 -70.43
C LEU A 818 10.86 21.65 -70.17
N VAL A 819 11.15 20.71 -69.28
CA VAL A 819 12.51 20.38 -68.86
C VAL A 819 12.63 18.91 -68.53
N ARG A 820 13.71 18.28 -68.96
CA ARG A 820 14.23 17.01 -68.41
C ARG A 820 15.57 17.31 -67.77
N MET A 821 15.81 16.67 -66.64
CA MET A 821 17.02 16.91 -65.90
C MET A 821 17.57 15.58 -65.37
N SER A 822 18.84 15.34 -65.52
CA SER A 822 19.57 14.31 -64.78
C SER A 822 20.47 14.97 -63.79
N GLY A 823 20.91 14.25 -62.82
CA GLY A 823 21.80 14.81 -61.80
C GLY A 823 22.54 13.74 -60.99
N THR A 824 23.65 14.18 -60.50
CA THR A 824 24.42 13.43 -59.49
C THR A 824 24.68 14.35 -58.30
N GLY A 825 24.80 13.76 -57.13
CA GLY A 825 25.07 14.60 -55.99
C GLY A 825 25.16 13.83 -54.70
N ARG A 826 25.47 14.57 -53.68
CA ARG A 826 25.56 14.04 -52.31
C ARG A 826 24.93 15.01 -51.32
N VAL A 827 24.41 14.43 -50.26
CA VAL A 827 23.92 15.12 -49.08
C VAL A 827 24.79 14.68 -47.89
N ASP A 828 25.53 15.59 -47.33
CA ASP A 828 26.26 15.41 -46.08
C ASP A 828 25.27 15.68 -44.93
N MET A 829 24.72 14.62 -44.38
CA MET A 829 23.68 14.73 -43.31
C MET A 829 24.26 15.22 -41.98
N PRO A 830 25.45 14.77 -41.54
CA PRO A 830 26.12 15.32 -40.36
C PRO A 830 26.27 16.83 -40.39
N GLU A 831 26.75 17.35 -41.52
CA GLU A 831 27.04 18.77 -41.70
C GLU A 831 25.87 19.56 -42.34
N ARG A 832 24.78 18.85 -42.72
CA ARG A 832 23.61 19.42 -43.38
C ARG A 832 23.92 20.19 -44.69
N MET A 833 24.82 19.65 -45.49
CA MET A 833 25.33 20.28 -46.70
C MET A 833 24.87 19.52 -47.94
N LEU A 834 24.58 20.27 -49.00
CA LEU A 834 24.31 19.75 -50.34
C LEU A 834 25.47 20.00 -51.27
N ASP A 835 25.74 19.03 -52.19
CA ASP A 835 26.69 19.17 -53.28
C ASP A 835 26.14 18.39 -54.50
N TRP A 836 25.46 19.08 -55.38
CA TRP A 836 24.76 18.51 -56.52
C TRP A 836 25.20 19.11 -57.80
N ARG A 837 25.32 18.27 -58.83
CA ARG A 837 25.47 18.67 -60.23
C ARG A 837 24.27 18.22 -61.03
N LEU A 838 23.53 19.16 -61.57
CA LEU A 838 22.29 18.95 -62.28
C LEU A 838 22.47 19.30 -63.72
N GLU A 839 21.97 18.47 -64.64
CA GLU A 839 22.05 18.66 -66.09
C GLU A 839 20.64 18.84 -66.66
N PRO A 840 20.06 20.04 -66.58
CA PRO A 840 18.75 20.32 -67.17
C PRO A 840 18.81 20.42 -68.64
N ARG A 841 17.83 19.86 -69.36
CA ARG A 841 17.64 19.99 -70.81
C ARG A 841 16.23 20.45 -71.06
N VAL A 842 16.11 21.54 -71.80
CA VAL A 842 14.81 22.07 -72.26
C VAL A 842 14.29 21.21 -73.39
N VAL A 843 13.05 20.80 -73.32
CA VAL A 843 12.37 20.02 -74.38
C VAL A 843 11.19 20.78 -74.94
N ALA A 844 10.92 20.59 -76.28
CA ALA A 844 9.85 21.31 -76.95
C ALA A 844 8.46 20.77 -76.69
N SER A 845 8.33 19.46 -76.41
CA SER A 845 7.07 18.81 -76.02
C SER A 845 7.38 17.44 -75.39
N LEU A 846 6.45 16.97 -74.54
CA LEU A 846 6.39 15.57 -74.13
C LEU A 846 5.40 14.87 -75.07
N GLU A 847 5.77 13.73 -75.65
CA GLU A 847 4.82 12.86 -76.34
C GLU A 847 3.78 12.40 -75.31
N GLY A 848 2.51 12.78 -75.41
CA GLY A 848 1.38 12.36 -74.66
C GLY A 848 0.67 13.41 -73.78
N SER A 849 1.20 14.64 -73.63
CA SER A 849 0.47 15.75 -73.00
C SER A 849 0.06 16.76 -74.10
N ALA A 850 -1.20 17.21 -74.08
CA ALA A 850 -1.65 18.21 -75.04
C ALA A 850 -0.77 19.44 -75.02
N PRO A 851 -0.08 19.77 -76.08
CA PRO A 851 0.85 20.89 -76.13
C PRO A 851 0.12 22.21 -76.09
N VAL A 852 0.56 23.10 -75.20
CA VAL A 852 0.31 24.53 -75.45
C VAL A 852 0.98 24.86 -76.77
N PRO A 853 0.30 25.41 -77.79
CA PRO A 853 0.88 25.68 -79.09
C PRO A 853 2.03 26.68 -78.93
N LEU A 854 3.25 26.24 -79.13
CA LEU A 854 4.39 27.13 -79.34
C LEU A 854 4.35 27.64 -80.76
N ALA A 855 4.67 28.89 -80.96
CA ALA A 855 4.72 29.48 -82.28
C ALA A 855 5.68 28.66 -83.20
N LYS A 856 5.24 28.42 -84.40
CA LYS A 856 6.00 27.63 -85.41
C LYS A 856 7.40 28.23 -85.59
N GLY A 857 8.42 27.49 -85.12
CA GLY A 857 9.84 27.88 -85.25
C GLY A 857 10.59 27.88 -83.95
N GLU A 858 10.04 28.31 -82.81
CA GLU A 858 10.76 28.45 -81.52
C GLU A 858 11.02 27.10 -80.79
N ALA A 859 10.26 26.09 -81.06
CA ALA A 859 10.35 24.84 -80.33
C ALA A 859 11.54 23.93 -80.71
N ARG A 860 12.00 23.98 -81.99
CA ARG A 860 13.10 23.13 -82.48
C ARG A 860 14.49 23.67 -82.14
N GLU A 861 14.64 25.01 -82.01
CA GLU A 861 15.93 25.63 -81.68
C GLU A 861 16.37 25.47 -80.24
N LEU A 862 15.43 25.18 -79.32
CA LEU A 862 15.70 25.03 -77.92
C LEU A 862 15.78 23.56 -77.48
N GLU A 863 15.54 22.63 -78.42
CA GLU A 863 15.51 21.20 -78.06
C GLU A 863 16.92 20.69 -77.81
N GLY A 864 17.17 20.18 -76.54
CA GLY A 864 18.49 19.70 -76.16
C GLY A 864 19.41 20.74 -75.53
N LEU A 865 18.96 21.99 -75.41
CA LEU A 865 19.77 22.99 -74.70
C LEU A 865 19.80 22.70 -73.21
N GLY A 866 21.00 22.55 -72.66
CA GLY A 866 21.26 22.34 -71.28
C GLY A 866 22.46 23.09 -70.75
N VAL A 867 22.33 23.70 -69.55
CA VAL A 867 23.45 24.30 -68.85
C VAL A 867 23.55 23.57 -67.51
N PRO A 868 24.66 22.91 -67.21
CA PRO A 868 24.85 22.27 -65.94
C PRO A 868 24.68 23.27 -64.80
N VAL A 869 23.99 22.87 -63.74
CA VAL A 869 23.71 23.68 -62.53
C VAL A 869 24.33 23.02 -61.34
N ILE A 870 25.02 23.79 -60.54
CA ILE A 870 25.55 23.38 -59.24
C ILE A 870 24.57 23.85 -58.15
N VAL A 871 24.20 22.94 -57.25
CA VAL A 871 23.45 23.26 -56.02
C VAL A 871 24.35 22.91 -54.86
N ARG A 872 24.81 23.88 -54.10
CA ARG A 872 25.76 23.66 -53.03
C ARG A 872 25.45 24.54 -51.81
N GLY A 873 25.85 24.07 -50.64
CA GLY A 873 25.71 24.81 -49.38
C GLY A 873 24.73 24.18 -48.41
N PRO A 874 24.33 24.87 -47.33
CA PRO A 874 23.39 24.37 -46.37
C PRO A 874 22.05 23.96 -47.03
N TRP A 875 21.49 22.84 -46.64
CA TRP A 875 20.32 22.27 -47.31
C TRP A 875 19.06 23.12 -47.12
N ASP A 876 18.99 23.96 -46.08
CA ASP A 876 17.89 24.87 -45.81
C ASP A 876 17.97 26.15 -46.67
N ARG A 877 19.20 26.53 -47.14
CA ARG A 877 19.46 27.71 -47.96
C ARG A 877 20.54 27.44 -49.02
N PRO A 878 20.30 26.51 -49.96
CA PRO A 878 21.29 26.15 -50.95
C PRO A 878 21.55 27.30 -51.95
N GLN A 879 22.79 27.42 -52.38
CA GLN A 879 23.20 28.29 -53.46
C GLN A 879 23.07 27.56 -54.77
N ILE A 880 22.46 28.21 -55.77
CA ILE A 880 22.19 27.62 -57.11
C ILE A 880 22.87 28.50 -58.13
N TYR A 881 23.81 27.94 -58.89
CA TYR A 881 24.55 28.66 -59.89
C TYR A 881 24.94 27.76 -61.06
N PRO A 882 25.16 28.32 -62.30
CA PRO A 882 25.58 27.54 -63.45
C PRO A 882 27.04 27.03 -63.32
N ASP A 883 27.31 25.82 -63.80
CA ASP A 883 28.66 25.21 -63.78
C ASP A 883 29.55 25.85 -64.83
N ILE A 884 30.08 27.04 -64.57
CA ILE A 884 30.94 27.81 -65.50
C ILE A 884 32.24 27.05 -65.86
N LYS A 885 32.79 26.30 -64.88
CA LYS A 885 34.02 25.53 -65.07
C LYS A 885 33.78 24.36 -66.01
N GLY A 886 32.70 23.64 -65.91
CA GLY A 886 32.34 22.56 -66.84
C GLY A 886 32.05 23.06 -68.23
N ILE A 887 31.52 24.29 -68.41
CA ILE A 887 31.30 24.98 -69.68
C ILE A 887 32.67 25.30 -70.29
N LEU A 888 33.61 25.79 -69.50
CA LEU A 888 34.94 26.21 -70.05
C LEU A 888 35.83 25.02 -70.34
N GLU A 889 35.70 23.89 -69.66
CA GLU A 889 36.41 22.66 -69.87
C GLU A 889 36.02 21.98 -71.24
N ASN A 890 34.85 22.30 -71.82
CA ASN A 890 34.32 21.72 -73.04
C ASN A 890 33.76 22.81 -73.97
N PRO A 891 34.62 23.73 -74.49
CA PRO A 891 34.25 24.95 -75.22
C PRO A 891 33.50 24.66 -76.51
N GLN A 892 33.81 23.57 -77.20
CA GLN A 892 33.15 23.21 -78.48
C GLN A 892 31.68 22.76 -78.25
N ALA A 893 31.37 22.05 -77.21
CA ALA A 893 30.01 21.67 -76.82
C ALA A 893 29.25 22.89 -76.35
N ALA A 894 29.84 23.77 -75.57
CA ALA A 894 29.26 25.01 -75.15
C ALA A 894 28.95 26.01 -76.28
N LEU A 895 29.89 26.13 -77.23
CA LEU A 895 29.71 26.98 -78.41
C LEU A 895 28.51 26.48 -79.26
N LYS A 896 28.41 25.18 -79.46
CA LYS A 896 27.33 24.59 -80.26
C LYS A 896 25.95 24.77 -79.59
N GLN A 897 25.94 24.87 -78.26
CA GLN A 897 24.76 25.18 -77.49
C GLN A 897 24.42 26.69 -77.46
N LEU A 898 25.44 27.54 -77.41
CA LEU A 898 25.33 29.00 -77.50
C LEU A 898 24.97 29.53 -78.88
N GLU A 899 25.37 28.86 -79.95
CA GLU A 899 24.96 29.16 -81.33
C GLU A 899 23.42 29.08 -81.51
N ASN A 900 22.80 28.19 -80.74
CA ASN A 900 21.35 28.03 -80.80
C ASN A 900 20.59 29.05 -79.94
N LEU A 901 21.24 29.83 -79.08
CA LEU A 901 20.62 30.82 -78.18
C LEU A 901 20.36 32.21 -78.80
N GLY A 902 20.88 32.49 -79.96
CA GLY A 902 20.50 33.63 -80.80
C GLY A 902 20.55 35.01 -80.15
N GLY A 903 21.47 35.30 -79.23
CA GLY A 903 21.52 36.57 -78.48
C GLY A 903 22.84 37.26 -78.48
N GLY A 904 22.95 38.48 -77.94
CA GLY A 904 24.10 39.38 -78.01
C GLY A 904 25.44 38.81 -77.54
N LEU A 905 25.43 37.67 -76.78
CA LEU A 905 26.59 36.87 -76.40
C LEU A 905 27.33 36.26 -77.62
N PHE A 906 26.58 35.91 -78.69
CA PHE A 906 27.17 35.29 -79.92
C PHE A 906 28.00 36.28 -80.69
N LYS A 907 27.69 37.54 -80.66
CA LYS A 907 28.41 38.60 -81.36
C LYS A 907 29.84 38.82 -80.77
N SER A 908 29.96 38.77 -79.47
CA SER A 908 31.25 38.88 -78.75
C SER A 908 32.13 37.66 -78.93
N LEU A 909 31.55 36.46 -79.06
CA LEU A 909 32.23 35.22 -79.33
C LEU A 909 32.69 35.06 -80.80
N GLN A 910 32.01 35.67 -81.74
CA GLN A 910 32.33 35.68 -83.20
C GLN A 910 33.49 36.63 -83.50
N GLU A 911 33.70 37.63 -82.70
CA GLU A 911 34.81 38.62 -82.82
C GLU A 911 36.10 38.11 -82.19
N ALA A 912 36.13 37.00 -81.39
CA ALA A 912 37.30 36.45 -80.81
C ALA A 912 38.05 35.52 -81.72
N ARG A 913 39.41 35.47 -81.61
CA ARG A 913 40.33 34.67 -82.50
C ARG A 913 40.21 33.18 -82.29
N ASN A 914 39.76 32.77 -81.10
CA ASN A 914 39.43 31.38 -80.76
C ASN A 914 38.32 31.30 -79.72
N PRO A 915 37.66 30.13 -79.51
CA PRO A 915 36.55 29.97 -78.59
C PRO A 915 36.89 30.20 -77.14
N GLN A 916 38.09 29.93 -76.73
CA GLN A 916 38.53 30.14 -75.34
C GLN A 916 38.73 31.60 -74.99
N GLU A 917 39.33 32.40 -75.89
CA GLU A 917 39.46 33.85 -75.75
C GLU A 917 38.13 34.57 -75.72
N GLY A 918 37.13 34.09 -76.51
CA GLY A 918 35.82 34.64 -76.48
C GLY A 918 35.07 34.40 -75.15
N LEU A 919 35.15 33.20 -74.61
CA LEU A 919 34.60 32.87 -73.34
C LEU A 919 35.30 33.57 -72.18
N ALA A 920 36.61 33.70 -72.22
CA ALA A 920 37.43 34.43 -71.25
C ALA A 920 37.11 35.96 -71.29
N GLY A 921 36.83 36.53 -72.44
CA GLY A 921 36.39 37.90 -72.60
C GLY A 921 35.03 38.17 -72.01
N VAL A 922 34.10 37.27 -72.16
CA VAL A 922 32.77 37.31 -71.55
C VAL A 922 32.88 37.17 -70.04
N ALA A 923 33.67 36.24 -69.53
CA ALA A 923 33.89 36.04 -68.09
C ALA A 923 34.58 37.30 -67.46
N ASN A 924 35.54 37.85 -68.10
CA ASN A 924 36.20 39.14 -67.71
C ASN A 924 35.20 40.29 -67.61
N GLU A 925 34.32 40.43 -68.57
CA GLU A 925 33.27 41.49 -68.54
C GLU A 925 32.27 41.23 -67.50
N ALA A 926 31.88 40.01 -67.21
CA ALA A 926 30.99 39.61 -66.12
C ALA A 926 31.58 39.94 -64.72
N ILE A 927 32.85 39.59 -64.54
CA ILE A 927 33.58 39.87 -63.30
C ILE A 927 33.75 41.38 -63.09
N ASN A 928 34.15 42.08 -64.08
CA ASN A 928 34.28 43.53 -64.03
C ASN A 928 32.98 44.28 -63.75
N ARG A 929 31.87 43.77 -64.24
CA ARG A 929 30.54 44.40 -64.01
C ARG A 929 30.03 44.04 -62.61
N ALA A 930 30.22 42.83 -62.14
CA ALA A 930 29.86 42.40 -60.81
C ALA A 930 30.67 43.10 -59.74
N THR A 931 31.91 43.38 -59.98
CA THR A 931 32.83 44.05 -59.02
C THR A 931 32.87 45.56 -59.16
N GLY A 932 32.04 46.14 -60.06
CA GLY A 932 32.01 47.59 -60.31
C GLY A 932 33.30 48.13 -60.95
N GLY A 933 34.12 47.32 -61.64
CA GLY A 933 35.35 47.69 -62.23
C GLY A 933 36.57 47.68 -61.29
N ASN A 934 36.38 47.11 -60.06
CA ASN A 934 37.38 47.14 -59.02
C ASN A 934 38.36 45.95 -59.04
N THR A 935 38.25 45.02 -60.01
CA THR A 935 39.16 43.87 -60.15
C THR A 935 39.84 43.88 -61.50
N ASN A 936 41.12 43.64 -61.53
CA ASN A 936 41.93 43.53 -62.70
C ASN A 936 42.31 42.06 -63.00
N ILE A 937 41.30 41.17 -62.94
CA ILE A 937 41.48 39.74 -63.20
C ILE A 937 41.34 39.48 -64.69
N ASP A 938 42.40 38.97 -65.32
CA ASP A 938 42.35 38.46 -66.69
C ASP A 938 42.11 36.94 -66.69
N VAL A 939 40.87 36.55 -66.92
CA VAL A 939 40.46 35.14 -66.92
C VAL A 939 41.24 34.29 -67.88
N GLN A 940 41.75 34.87 -68.97
CA GLN A 940 42.63 34.15 -69.88
C GLN A 940 43.94 33.75 -69.21
N LYS A 941 44.59 34.62 -68.47
CA LYS A 941 45.83 34.32 -67.76
C LYS A 941 45.62 33.29 -66.64
N VAL A 942 44.44 33.27 -66.03
CA VAL A 942 44.05 32.23 -65.05
C VAL A 942 43.95 30.87 -65.73
N LEU A 943 43.31 30.82 -66.92
CA LEU A 943 43.18 29.59 -67.72
C LEU A 943 44.52 29.05 -68.26
N ASP A 944 45.43 29.95 -68.59
CA ASP A 944 46.77 29.63 -69.10
C ASP A 944 47.73 29.23 -67.92
N GLY A 945 47.30 29.34 -66.64
CA GLY A 945 48.09 28.99 -65.49
C GLY A 945 49.17 30.00 -65.09
N GLU A 946 49.08 31.23 -65.63
CA GLU A 946 50.05 32.32 -65.41
C GLU A 946 49.78 33.11 -64.12
N VAL A 947 48.65 32.91 -63.47
CA VAL A 947 48.22 33.60 -62.22
C VAL A 947 47.96 32.57 -61.14
N ASP A 948 48.51 32.78 -59.94
CA ASP A 948 48.36 31.90 -58.80
C ASP A 948 46.88 31.95 -58.21
N ASP A 949 46.36 30.79 -57.88
CA ASP A 949 44.99 30.66 -57.26
C ASP A 949 44.78 31.65 -56.08
N LYS A 950 45.84 31.96 -55.34
CA LYS A 950 45.82 32.92 -54.23
C LYS A 950 45.62 34.38 -54.69
N GLU A 951 46.22 34.75 -55.77
CA GLU A 951 46.17 36.10 -56.36
C GLU A 951 44.77 36.35 -56.95
N VAL A 952 44.18 35.33 -57.54
CA VAL A 952 42.72 35.33 -57.93
C VAL A 952 41.80 35.51 -56.79
N LEU A 953 42.00 34.76 -55.67
CA LEU A 953 41.20 34.88 -54.49
C LEU A 953 41.28 36.28 -53.85
N GLU A 954 42.51 36.81 -53.73
CA GLU A 954 42.72 38.13 -53.14
C GLU A 954 42.05 39.26 -54.00
N ALA A 955 42.12 39.10 -55.28
CA ALA A 955 41.49 40.05 -56.21
C ALA A 955 39.94 39.96 -56.19
N VAL A 956 39.39 38.79 -56.03
CA VAL A 956 37.96 38.59 -55.84
C VAL A 956 37.51 39.16 -54.52
N GLU A 957 38.21 38.87 -53.38
CA GLU A 957 37.95 39.49 -52.10
C GLU A 957 37.93 41.02 -52.15
N GLN A 958 38.96 41.58 -52.82
CA GLN A 958 39.04 43.03 -52.94
C GLN A 958 37.92 43.62 -53.78
N GLY A 959 37.54 42.92 -54.89
CA GLY A 959 36.46 43.33 -55.78
C GLY A 959 35.06 43.35 -55.12
N PHE A 960 34.81 42.40 -54.19
CA PHE A 960 33.57 42.30 -53.42
C PHE A 960 33.61 42.99 -52.06
N GLY A 961 34.72 43.66 -51.74
CA GLY A 961 34.88 44.37 -50.45
C GLY A 961 34.95 43.44 -49.26
N LEU A 962 35.38 42.20 -49.45
CA LEU A 962 35.56 41.21 -48.40
C LEU A 962 36.94 41.36 -47.72
N PRO A 963 37.11 41.04 -46.48
CA PRO A 963 38.42 41.06 -45.80
C PRO A 963 39.39 40.07 -46.44
N SER A 964 40.68 40.41 -46.56
CA SER A 964 41.73 39.56 -47.14
C SER A 964 41.84 38.24 -46.39
N GLY A 965 41.80 37.13 -47.11
CA GLY A 965 41.81 35.75 -46.55
C GLY A 965 40.43 35.19 -46.19
N PHE A 966 39.37 35.93 -46.45
CA PHE A 966 37.98 35.50 -46.16
C PHE A 966 37.63 34.24 -46.97
N LEU A 967 37.87 34.22 -48.27
CA LEU A 967 37.58 33.05 -49.11
C LEU A 967 38.57 31.89 -48.86
N GLY A 968 39.80 32.22 -48.43
CA GLY A 968 40.80 31.21 -48.01
C GLY A 968 40.40 30.47 -46.73
N SER A 969 39.66 31.12 -45.84
CA SER A 969 39.14 30.48 -44.62
C SER A 969 38.06 29.43 -44.91
N PHE A 970 37.44 29.47 -46.06
CA PHE A 970 36.47 28.47 -46.53
C PHE A 970 37.09 27.35 -47.36
N GLY A 971 38.46 27.26 -47.41
CA GLY A 971 39.18 26.19 -48.11
C GLY A 971 39.19 26.30 -49.62
N ILE A 972 38.77 27.42 -50.15
CA ILE A 972 38.81 27.73 -51.58
C ILE A 972 40.26 28.09 -51.91
N GLY A 973 40.96 27.27 -52.78
CA GLY A 973 42.37 27.52 -53.22
C GLY A 973 43.45 26.62 -52.61
N ARG A 974 43.10 25.56 -51.92
CA ARG A 974 44.07 24.54 -51.50
C ARG A 974 44.16 23.41 -52.52
N ARG A 975 45.10 23.53 -53.46
CA ARG A 975 45.58 22.36 -54.14
C ARG A 975 46.43 21.54 -53.20
N GLN A 976 46.16 20.23 -53.09
CA GLN A 976 47.03 19.25 -52.47
C GLN A 976 48.40 19.32 -53.12
N GLN A 977 49.40 19.88 -52.43
CA GLN A 977 50.80 19.62 -52.74
C GLN A 977 51.16 18.25 -52.16
N GLN A 978 51.26 17.30 -53.03
CA GLN A 978 52.02 16.10 -52.83
C GLN A 978 53.53 16.50 -52.88
N GLN A 979 54.20 16.49 -51.77
CA GLN A 979 55.70 16.61 -51.76
C GLN A 979 56.31 15.69 -50.72
N ASP A 980 57.21 14.95 -51.28
CA ASP A 980 58.34 14.16 -50.81
C ASP A 980 58.85 14.54 -49.40
N ALA A 981 59.16 13.51 -48.63
CA ALA A 981 59.97 13.55 -47.42
C ALA A 981 61.41 13.90 -47.68
N PRO A 982 62.13 14.49 -46.75
CA PRO A 982 63.37 13.91 -46.30
C PRO A 982 63.40 13.54 -44.84
N GLN A 983 63.95 12.38 -44.61
CA GLN A 983 64.45 11.86 -43.35
C GLN A 983 65.45 12.84 -42.73
N GLN A 984 65.37 13.10 -41.46
CA GLN A 984 66.48 13.33 -40.56
C GLN A 984 66.24 12.79 -39.18
N GLN A 985 67.24 12.05 -38.77
CA GLN A 985 67.56 11.29 -37.60
C GLN A 985 67.73 12.14 -36.32
N ASP A 986 67.49 11.44 -35.19
CA ASP A 986 68.17 11.50 -33.92
C ASP A 986 68.00 12.69 -33.01
N GLU A 987 67.48 12.51 -31.90
CA GLU A 987 68.12 12.37 -30.59
C GLU A 987 67.08 12.34 -29.46
N ALA A 988 67.17 11.28 -28.67
CA ALA A 988 66.60 11.21 -27.38
C ALA A 988 67.44 11.99 -26.36
N PRO A 989 66.91 12.45 -25.29
CA PRO A 989 67.55 12.13 -24.01
C PRO A 989 66.57 11.53 -22.95
N GLN A 990 67.16 10.62 -22.29
CA GLN A 990 66.87 9.84 -21.14
C GLN A 990 66.40 10.62 -19.94
N GLY A 991 65.54 9.95 -19.16
CA GLY A 991 65.82 9.82 -17.71
C GLY A 991 64.93 10.65 -16.81
N GLU A 992 64.05 10.05 -16.11
CA GLU A 992 64.09 9.82 -14.67
C GLU A 992 62.74 9.34 -14.15
N THR A 993 62.75 8.10 -13.74
CA THR A 993 61.89 7.60 -12.66
C THR A 993 62.56 8.00 -11.31
N PRO A 994 61.91 8.18 -10.16
CA PRO A 994 61.38 7.06 -9.47
C PRO A 994 60.23 7.30 -8.45
N GLN A 995 59.78 6.17 -7.93
CA GLN A 995 59.27 5.83 -6.58
C GLN A 995 57.80 6.00 -6.22
N GLN A 996 57.13 4.92 -6.18
CA GLN A 996 56.69 4.08 -5.01
C GLN A 996 56.10 4.85 -3.83
N GLY A 997 54.89 4.49 -3.48
CA GLY A 997 54.26 4.72 -2.19
C GLY A 997 52.88 4.18 -2.15
N ALA A 998 52.73 2.92 -1.79
CA ALA A 998 51.48 2.30 -1.31
C ALA A 998 51.33 2.55 0.18
N PRO A 999 50.34 1.92 0.83
CA PRO A 999 48.89 2.16 0.88
C PRO A 999 48.43 2.57 2.30
N ILE A 1000 47.19 2.85 2.55
CA ILE A 1000 46.54 2.55 3.84
C ILE A 1000 45.04 2.93 3.74
N GLN A 1001 44.23 1.94 4.09
CA GLN A 1001 42.85 1.81 4.58
C GLN A 1001 41.71 2.13 3.65
#